data_603005bc87fcd3cc54d8718c9c12a03a
#
_entry.id   603005bc87fcd3cc54d8718c9c12a03a
#
_cell.length_a   1.000
_cell.length_b   1.000
_cell.length_c   1.000
_cell.angle_alpha   90.00
_cell.angle_beta   90.00
_cell.angle_gamma   90.00
#
_symmetry.space_group_name_H-M   'P 1'
#
loop_
_entity.id
_entity.type
_entity.pdbx_description
1 polymer ?
#
loop_
_entity_poly.entity_id
_entity_poly.type
_entity_poly.pdbx_seq_one_letter_code
_entity_poly.pdbx_strand_id
1 'polypeptide(L)'
;MRITDREFFLERLDLTIPEMKSAADAFSDGRTEDAERIFVEYFKGQLRDDIIFKLHPKPMTDGVPKGHTMTSYADLIVDGHMYAIGFLHKYENKKIVWDYNPTFNGYVEYCFHLNGHGDKSALAYTYRETKDEKYAVRFAELMRSWLDDTECPGKVVCDVGRPTWRSIESGGRMIRWPSFFAALKDSPSIPDRLWFDMAKSVVEHMERLIGLNTKYNWHTTEMVGVLTAAMHYPCFKDRAEWREHAVRELIKQYEREIYPDGMQQELSSGYQNSVAGNMRYAKRLLEFYGYEAPKELSECIRLVMSSYTKLVRPDLKATGLNDAGTVFVPKILADKQDIYPDDELMRYFISERREGKKPSHTSELMPYSGFVIMRTGWEADDMWSLFDVGPEGTAHIHEDKLNFLLYAYGEMMLDDIGFYSYDTSDMRYFSISSLAHNTGLVDGEGQNRIATHVWGKGIETVEIQTPAWGEYAERDKICDFSYTDGEICEVAEASYEGDYGKALTKARHTRKVVFFKNGLGRAKPFYLLLDSFESLSGDEHEYSVCFQHKPLPTSVDKRGVKLAFESGASLTTVSSVSPSVLLGQYSPRYVGWYPIHSPYEHEHIPSPFVEFKKRGASAKFVTVVYPSATNETPTLEVLECADGFSLVIDGERFDFNYSDESFQCEKVQK
;
A
#
# COMPACT_ATOMS: atom_id res chain seq x y z
N MET A 1 0.40 27.82 -15.07
CA MET A 1 -0.30 28.70 -16.06
C MET A 1 -1.65 29.05 -15.48
N ARG A 2 -2.05 30.28 -15.41
CA ARG A 2 -3.34 30.67 -14.82
C ARG A 2 -4.32 31.07 -15.94
N ILE A 3 -5.53 30.53 -15.84
CA ILE A 3 -6.63 30.89 -16.73
C ILE A 3 -6.97 32.36 -16.52
N THR A 4 -7.05 33.13 -17.61
CA THR A 4 -7.45 34.56 -17.58
C THR A 4 -8.95 34.70 -17.30
N ASP A 5 -9.37 35.84 -16.73
CA ASP A 5 -10.80 36.11 -16.50
C ASP A 5 -11.59 36.08 -17.82
N ARG A 6 -11.00 36.60 -18.93
CA ARG A 6 -11.58 36.55 -20.25
C ARG A 6 -11.84 35.13 -20.70
N GLU A 7 -10.82 34.26 -20.61
CA GLU A 7 -10.94 32.86 -20.99
C GLU A 7 -11.99 32.15 -20.15
N PHE A 8 -11.99 32.40 -18.81
CA PHE A 8 -12.96 31.80 -17.92
C PHE A 8 -14.40 32.12 -18.31
N PHE A 9 -14.75 33.42 -18.42
CA PHE A 9 -16.13 33.83 -18.69
C PHE A 9 -16.59 33.48 -20.11
N LEU A 10 -15.72 33.56 -21.11
CA LEU A 10 -16.11 33.45 -22.52
C LEU A 10 -15.91 32.05 -23.12
N GLU A 11 -15.04 31.23 -22.48
CA GLU A 11 -14.63 29.96 -23.09
C GLU A 11 -14.83 28.74 -22.18
N ARG A 12 -15.03 28.92 -20.85
CA ARG A 12 -15.12 27.80 -19.91
C ARG A 12 -16.51 27.58 -19.32
N LEU A 13 -17.34 28.58 -19.31
CA LEU A 13 -18.71 28.49 -18.78
C LEU A 13 -19.70 27.90 -19.78
N ASP A 14 -20.71 27.20 -19.29
CA ASP A 14 -21.83 26.73 -20.06
C ASP A 14 -22.83 27.89 -20.31
N LEU A 15 -22.66 28.58 -21.43
CA LEU A 15 -23.47 29.74 -21.79
C LEU A 15 -24.92 29.39 -22.17
N THR A 16 -25.31 28.12 -22.14
CA THR A 16 -26.73 27.70 -22.23
C THR A 16 -27.47 27.94 -20.91
N ILE A 17 -26.73 28.11 -19.80
CA ILE A 17 -27.25 28.46 -18.49
C ILE A 17 -27.44 29.98 -18.44
N PRO A 18 -28.66 30.49 -18.16
CA PRO A 18 -28.98 31.91 -18.22
C PRO A 18 -28.06 32.78 -17.35
N GLU A 19 -27.73 32.33 -16.13
CA GLU A 19 -26.86 33.04 -15.20
C GLU A 19 -25.42 33.10 -15.72
N MET A 20 -24.92 32.03 -16.33
CA MET A 20 -23.58 31.99 -16.92
C MET A 20 -23.47 32.89 -18.15
N LYS A 21 -24.54 32.93 -18.96
CA LYS A 21 -24.62 33.88 -20.07
C LYS A 21 -24.64 35.32 -19.56
N SER A 22 -25.43 35.60 -18.50
CA SER A 22 -25.51 36.93 -17.89
C SER A 22 -24.16 37.39 -17.32
N ALA A 23 -23.39 36.48 -16.69
CA ALA A 23 -22.06 36.77 -16.21
C ALA A 23 -21.08 37.08 -17.37
N ALA A 24 -21.11 36.29 -18.45
CA ALA A 24 -20.29 36.51 -19.64
C ALA A 24 -20.64 37.85 -20.37
N ASP A 25 -21.93 38.18 -20.45
CA ASP A 25 -22.40 39.45 -21.03
C ASP A 25 -21.94 40.64 -20.18
N ALA A 26 -22.09 40.57 -18.82
CA ALA A 26 -21.61 41.59 -17.90
C ALA A 26 -20.08 41.81 -18.01
N PHE A 27 -19.31 40.71 -18.11
CA PHE A 27 -17.88 40.78 -18.32
C PHE A 27 -17.52 41.47 -19.66
N SER A 28 -18.22 41.11 -20.74
CA SER A 28 -18.03 41.70 -22.08
C SER A 28 -18.32 43.18 -22.11
N ASP A 29 -19.28 43.64 -21.30
CA ASP A 29 -19.63 45.04 -21.09
C ASP A 29 -18.63 45.81 -20.21
N GLY A 30 -17.59 45.18 -19.68
CA GLY A 30 -16.61 45.78 -18.76
C GLY A 30 -17.07 45.83 -17.32
N ARG A 31 -18.23 45.22 -16.94
CA ARG A 31 -18.78 45.13 -15.58
C ARG A 31 -18.24 43.92 -14.84
N THR A 32 -16.93 43.91 -14.57
CA THR A 32 -16.23 42.70 -14.06
C THR A 32 -16.74 42.28 -12.68
N GLU A 33 -16.97 43.23 -11.76
CA GLU A 33 -17.49 42.92 -10.41
C GLU A 33 -18.89 42.32 -10.45
N ASP A 34 -19.76 42.82 -11.35
CA ASP A 34 -21.09 42.21 -11.56
C ASP A 34 -20.97 40.78 -12.13
N ALA A 35 -20.07 40.57 -13.06
CA ALA A 35 -19.83 39.26 -13.65
C ALA A 35 -19.37 38.24 -12.58
N GLU A 36 -18.40 38.62 -11.75
CA GLU A 36 -17.92 37.81 -10.63
C GLU A 36 -19.06 37.48 -9.66
N ARG A 37 -19.85 38.50 -9.24
CA ARG A 37 -20.95 38.33 -8.32
C ARG A 37 -22.03 37.36 -8.86
N ILE A 38 -22.48 37.55 -10.12
CA ILE A 38 -23.48 36.67 -10.76
C ILE A 38 -22.96 35.23 -10.80
N PHE A 39 -21.69 35.04 -11.19
CA PHE A 39 -21.08 33.71 -11.23
C PHE A 39 -21.03 33.08 -9.85
N VAL A 40 -20.55 33.80 -8.84
CA VAL A 40 -20.35 33.26 -7.47
C VAL A 40 -21.68 32.95 -6.80
N GLU A 41 -22.72 33.78 -6.96
CA GLU A 41 -24.06 33.50 -6.48
C GLU A 41 -24.60 32.18 -7.07
N TYR A 42 -24.49 32.00 -8.40
CA TYR A 42 -24.89 30.76 -9.04
C TYR A 42 -24.05 29.57 -8.54
N PHE A 43 -22.72 29.69 -8.54
CA PHE A 43 -21.80 28.62 -8.13
C PHE A 43 -22.11 28.10 -6.74
N LYS A 44 -22.28 29.00 -5.76
CA LYS A 44 -22.68 28.67 -4.39
C LYS A 44 -24.06 28.00 -4.33
N GLY A 45 -25.01 28.51 -5.12
CA GLY A 45 -26.39 28.03 -5.17
C GLY A 45 -26.54 26.60 -5.73
N GLN A 46 -25.59 26.13 -6.55
CA GLN A 46 -25.61 24.80 -7.14
C GLN A 46 -25.00 23.71 -6.25
N LEU A 47 -24.34 24.07 -5.14
CA LEU A 47 -23.72 23.09 -4.25
C LEU A 47 -24.77 22.24 -3.55
N ARG A 48 -24.71 20.95 -3.77
CA ARG A 48 -25.65 19.94 -3.22
C ARG A 48 -25.14 19.44 -1.87
N ASP A 49 -25.36 20.21 -0.82
CA ASP A 49 -24.96 19.89 0.57
C ASP A 49 -25.43 18.48 0.99
N ASP A 50 -26.65 18.12 0.57
CA ASP A 50 -27.27 16.83 0.85
C ASP A 50 -26.51 15.65 0.25
N ILE A 51 -25.82 15.84 -0.88
CA ILE A 51 -24.96 14.84 -1.52
C ILE A 51 -23.52 14.94 -0.97
N ILE A 52 -22.99 16.15 -0.94
CA ILE A 52 -21.60 16.41 -0.55
C ILE A 52 -21.31 15.85 0.85
N PHE A 53 -22.14 16.16 1.84
CA PHE A 53 -21.92 15.68 3.21
C PHE A 53 -22.30 14.21 3.44
N LYS A 54 -23.08 13.58 2.54
CA LYS A 54 -23.22 12.12 2.53
C LYS A 54 -21.98 11.40 2.00
N LEU A 55 -21.30 12.00 1.03
CA LEU A 55 -20.02 11.48 0.51
C LEU A 55 -18.86 11.76 1.49
N HIS A 56 -18.89 12.93 2.13
CA HIS A 56 -17.86 13.40 3.06
C HIS A 56 -18.45 13.69 4.45
N PRO A 57 -18.87 12.65 5.21
CA PRO A 57 -19.46 12.85 6.53
C PRO A 57 -18.44 13.33 7.58
N LYS A 58 -17.17 13.12 7.31
CA LYS A 58 -16.03 13.51 8.15
C LYS A 58 -15.04 14.35 7.35
N PRO A 59 -14.21 15.18 8.01
CA PRO A 59 -13.17 15.92 7.32
C PRO A 59 -12.12 14.97 6.74
N MET A 60 -11.65 15.28 5.54
CA MET A 60 -10.61 14.53 4.83
C MET A 60 -9.24 15.13 5.15
N THR A 61 -8.72 14.87 6.33
CA THR A 61 -7.40 15.31 6.79
C THR A 61 -6.41 14.14 6.77
N ASP A 62 -5.12 14.44 6.84
CA ASP A 62 -4.05 13.47 7.05
C ASP A 62 -3.96 12.98 8.51
N GLY A 63 -4.99 13.25 9.29
CA GLY A 63 -5.09 12.96 10.70
C GLY A 63 -5.16 14.24 11.55
N VAL A 64 -5.12 14.05 12.83
CA VAL A 64 -5.09 15.11 13.84
C VAL A 64 -3.85 14.91 14.70
N PRO A 65 -3.08 15.94 15.04
CA PRO A 65 -1.91 15.79 15.89
C PRO A 65 -2.25 15.06 17.20
N LYS A 66 -1.33 14.23 17.70
CA LYS A 66 -1.54 13.45 18.92
C LYS A 66 -1.94 14.37 20.10
N GLY A 67 -3.00 14.00 20.78
CA GLY A 67 -3.53 14.77 21.92
C GLY A 67 -4.48 15.91 21.55
N HIS A 68 -4.79 16.11 20.26
CA HIS A 68 -5.71 17.14 19.78
C HIS A 68 -7.03 16.56 19.30
N THR A 69 -8.09 17.33 19.40
CA THR A 69 -9.37 17.13 18.71
C THR A 69 -9.37 17.85 17.37
N MET A 70 -10.35 17.63 16.51
CA MET A 70 -10.48 18.35 15.25
C MET A 70 -10.56 19.89 15.47
N THR A 71 -11.31 20.33 16.46
CA THR A 71 -11.44 21.75 16.81
C THR A 71 -10.12 22.32 17.32
N SER A 72 -9.45 21.65 18.26
CA SER A 72 -8.15 22.16 18.75
C SER A 72 -7.06 22.10 17.68
N TYR A 73 -7.15 21.19 16.72
CA TYR A 73 -6.26 21.22 15.55
C TYR A 73 -6.58 22.42 14.63
N ALA A 74 -7.84 22.71 14.39
CA ALA A 74 -8.23 23.91 13.63
C ALA A 74 -7.74 25.21 14.33
N ASP A 75 -7.74 25.27 15.66
CA ASP A 75 -7.15 26.38 16.43
C ASP A 75 -5.63 26.48 16.23
N LEU A 76 -4.93 25.35 16.17
CA LEU A 76 -3.50 25.34 15.82
C LEU A 76 -3.25 25.90 14.41
N ILE A 77 -4.10 25.58 13.43
CA ILE A 77 -3.98 26.12 12.06
C ILE A 77 -4.21 27.63 12.07
N VAL A 78 -5.17 28.13 12.85
CA VAL A 78 -5.39 29.57 13.04
C VAL A 78 -4.16 30.24 13.66
N ASP A 79 -3.43 29.55 14.53
CA ASP A 79 -2.17 30.04 15.12
C ASP A 79 -0.94 29.87 14.21
N GLY A 80 -1.09 29.30 13.02
CA GLY A 80 -0.02 29.17 12.02
C GLY A 80 0.70 27.83 12.04
N HIS A 81 0.16 26.83 12.72
CA HIS A 81 0.68 25.46 12.65
C HIS A 81 0.08 24.73 11.45
N MET A 82 0.89 23.84 10.86
CA MET A 82 0.46 22.93 9.81
C MET A 82 0.88 21.51 10.18
N TYR A 83 0.01 20.55 9.92
CA TYR A 83 0.25 19.14 10.19
C TYR A 83 0.08 18.32 8.93
N ALA A 84 1.09 17.57 8.57
CA ALA A 84 1.06 16.62 7.48
C ALA A 84 1.87 15.38 7.86
N ILE A 85 1.34 14.21 7.54
CA ILE A 85 2.00 12.91 7.75
C ILE A 85 2.73 12.77 9.09
N GLY A 86 2.12 13.22 10.19
CA GLY A 86 2.67 13.11 11.54
C GLY A 86 3.56 14.25 12.01
N PHE A 87 4.03 15.13 11.12
CA PHE A 87 4.84 16.29 11.48
C PHE A 87 3.97 17.53 11.70
N LEU A 88 4.08 18.11 12.90
CA LEU A 88 3.47 19.38 13.24
C LEU A 88 4.54 20.47 13.19
N HIS A 89 4.36 21.48 12.35
CA HIS A 89 5.28 22.59 12.22
C HIS A 89 4.57 23.94 12.39
N LYS A 90 5.19 24.87 13.09
CA LYS A 90 4.70 26.24 13.26
C LYS A 90 5.44 27.18 12.32
N TYR A 91 4.71 27.85 11.42
CA TYR A 91 5.27 28.83 10.50
C TYR A 91 5.32 30.21 11.14
N GLU A 92 6.44 30.90 10.98
CA GLU A 92 6.63 32.27 11.48
C GLU A 92 5.61 33.23 10.86
N ASN A 93 5.10 34.14 11.69
CA ASN A 93 4.09 35.13 11.29
C ASN A 93 2.87 34.50 10.58
N LYS A 94 2.60 33.22 10.81
CA LYS A 94 1.51 32.45 10.19
C LYS A 94 1.59 32.38 8.65
N LYS A 95 2.72 32.76 8.06
CA LYS A 95 2.95 32.72 6.62
C LYS A 95 3.47 31.37 6.19
N ILE A 96 2.64 30.61 5.46
CA ILE A 96 3.01 29.28 4.96
C ILE A 96 3.93 29.43 3.76
N VAL A 97 5.00 28.64 3.72
CA VAL A 97 5.88 28.45 2.56
C VAL A 97 5.58 27.07 2.00
N TRP A 98 4.87 27.01 0.88
CA TRP A 98 4.20 25.78 0.40
C TRP A 98 5.15 24.70 -0.11
N ASP A 99 6.40 25.04 -0.42
CA ASP A 99 7.47 24.15 -0.85
C ASP A 99 8.55 23.92 0.22
N TYR A 100 8.40 24.53 1.42
CA TYR A 100 9.33 24.35 2.52
C TYR A 100 9.09 23.04 3.25
N ASN A 101 10.15 22.23 3.38
CA ASN A 101 10.14 20.97 4.10
C ASN A 101 10.80 21.13 5.50
N PRO A 102 10.02 21.14 6.59
CA PRO A 102 10.54 21.29 7.95
C PRO A 102 11.03 19.96 8.56
N THR A 103 10.90 18.83 7.88
CA THR A 103 11.22 17.53 8.46
C THR A 103 12.73 17.35 8.61
N PHE A 104 13.15 16.71 9.71
CA PHE A 104 14.58 16.56 10.05
C PHE A 104 15.35 15.68 9.06
N ASN A 105 14.65 14.81 8.33
CA ASN A 105 15.21 13.85 7.38
C ASN A 105 14.92 14.20 5.91
N GLY A 106 14.39 15.41 5.64
CA GLY A 106 14.06 15.83 4.29
C GLY A 106 12.89 15.03 3.65
N TYR A 107 11.97 14.50 4.47
CA TYR A 107 10.86 13.67 4.01
C TYR A 107 9.89 14.45 3.13
N VAL A 108 10.06 14.37 1.81
CA VAL A 108 9.37 15.20 0.81
C VAL A 108 7.84 15.01 0.81
N GLU A 109 7.36 13.87 1.29
CA GLU A 109 5.92 13.60 1.42
C GLU A 109 5.22 14.65 2.30
N TYR A 110 5.93 15.26 3.27
CA TYR A 110 5.38 16.37 4.03
C TYR A 110 4.87 17.50 3.12
N CYS A 111 5.68 17.91 2.15
CA CYS A 111 5.31 18.99 1.23
C CYS A 111 4.16 18.58 0.31
N PHE A 112 4.15 17.35 -0.17
CA PHE A 112 3.06 16.85 -0.99
C PHE A 112 1.74 16.85 -0.22
N HIS A 113 1.71 16.27 0.97
CA HIS A 113 0.51 16.22 1.82
C HIS A 113 0.05 17.60 2.29
N LEU A 114 0.97 18.52 2.61
CA LEU A 114 0.65 19.92 2.91
C LEU A 114 -0.15 20.57 1.76
N ASN A 115 0.24 20.29 0.52
CA ASN A 115 -0.44 20.76 -0.67
C ASN A 115 -1.67 19.92 -1.08
N GLY A 116 -1.97 18.85 -0.36
CA GLY A 116 -3.21 18.08 -0.47
C GLY A 116 -4.43 18.74 0.17
N HIS A 117 -4.24 19.81 0.95
CA HIS A 117 -5.30 20.62 1.59
C HIS A 117 -6.10 19.89 2.69
N GLY A 118 -5.48 18.93 3.40
CA GLY A 118 -6.10 18.29 4.56
C GLY A 118 -6.40 19.25 5.71
N ASP A 119 -5.51 20.22 5.95
CA ASP A 119 -5.64 21.32 6.92
C ASP A 119 -6.89 22.18 6.65
N LYS A 120 -7.13 22.52 5.39
CA LYS A 120 -8.29 23.31 4.97
C LYS A 120 -9.60 22.57 5.19
N SER A 121 -9.56 21.22 5.09
CA SER A 121 -10.69 20.37 5.46
C SER A 121 -11.04 20.49 6.95
N ALA A 122 -10.03 20.57 7.84
CA ALA A 122 -10.23 20.76 9.27
C ALA A 122 -10.88 22.12 9.57
N LEU A 123 -10.42 23.20 8.94
CA LEU A 123 -11.00 24.54 9.09
C LEU A 123 -12.45 24.61 8.62
N ALA A 124 -12.73 24.11 7.41
CA ALA A 124 -14.05 24.11 6.82
C ALA A 124 -15.06 23.30 7.65
N TYR A 125 -14.65 22.12 8.11
CA TYR A 125 -15.46 21.28 9.00
C TYR A 125 -15.75 21.97 10.32
N THR A 126 -14.72 22.53 10.97
CA THR A 126 -14.88 23.21 12.28
C THR A 126 -15.75 24.46 12.15
N TYR A 127 -15.62 25.22 11.06
CA TYR A 127 -16.52 26.33 10.77
C TYR A 127 -17.97 25.86 10.62
N ARG A 128 -18.21 24.78 9.88
CA ARG A 128 -19.56 24.22 9.72
C ARG A 128 -20.23 23.92 11.05
N GLU A 129 -19.49 23.34 12.00
CA GLU A 129 -19.98 22.94 13.31
C GLU A 129 -20.16 24.11 14.28
N THR A 130 -19.26 25.10 14.22
CA THR A 130 -19.20 26.18 15.23
C THR A 130 -19.73 27.53 14.76
N LYS A 131 -19.73 27.76 13.44
CA LYS A 131 -19.99 29.07 12.80
C LYS A 131 -19.08 30.19 13.27
N ASP A 132 -17.89 29.87 13.86
CA ASP A 132 -16.90 30.86 14.25
C ASP A 132 -16.09 31.30 13.02
N GLU A 133 -16.27 32.57 12.65
CA GLU A 133 -15.66 33.17 11.45
C GLU A 133 -14.12 33.11 11.43
N LYS A 134 -13.46 32.97 12.58
CA LYS A 134 -11.99 32.85 12.62
C LYS A 134 -11.47 31.72 11.74
N TYR A 135 -12.22 30.60 11.61
CA TYR A 135 -11.84 29.46 10.77
C TYR A 135 -12.05 29.76 9.28
N ALA A 136 -13.12 30.48 8.92
CA ALA A 136 -13.35 30.92 7.56
C ALA A 136 -12.33 31.98 7.11
N VAL A 137 -12.00 32.94 7.99
CA VAL A 137 -10.93 33.93 7.75
C VAL A 137 -9.61 33.23 7.47
N ARG A 138 -9.23 32.27 8.35
CA ARG A 138 -7.97 31.53 8.16
C ARG A 138 -7.96 30.68 6.90
N PHE A 139 -9.08 30.05 6.58
CA PHE A 139 -9.25 29.34 5.32
C PHE A 139 -9.02 30.26 4.11
N ALA A 140 -9.64 31.44 4.10
CA ALA A 140 -9.49 32.42 3.02
C ALA A 140 -8.04 32.89 2.86
N GLU A 141 -7.34 33.17 3.96
CA GLU A 141 -5.92 33.52 3.96
C GLU A 141 -5.06 32.42 3.34
N LEU A 142 -5.25 31.18 3.77
CA LEU A 142 -4.48 30.03 3.27
C LEU A 142 -4.75 29.75 1.80
N MET A 143 -6.02 29.80 1.38
CA MET A 143 -6.37 29.61 -0.02
C MET A 143 -5.83 30.72 -0.91
N ARG A 144 -5.90 31.97 -0.46
CA ARG A 144 -5.35 33.10 -1.19
C ARG A 144 -3.83 32.95 -1.38
N SER A 145 -3.11 32.70 -0.26
CA SER A 145 -1.67 32.45 -0.31
C SER A 145 -1.31 31.30 -1.26
N TRP A 146 -2.04 30.16 -1.17
CA TRP A 146 -1.75 29.02 -2.03
C TRP A 146 -1.96 29.35 -3.52
N LEU A 147 -3.07 30.01 -3.86
CA LEU A 147 -3.37 30.43 -5.24
C LEU A 147 -2.36 31.44 -5.78
N ASP A 148 -1.81 32.30 -4.92
CA ASP A 148 -0.84 33.34 -5.34
C ASP A 148 0.58 32.79 -5.45
N ASP A 149 0.98 31.93 -4.51
CA ASP A 149 2.35 31.45 -4.36
C ASP A 149 2.64 30.17 -5.18
N THR A 150 1.59 29.48 -5.71
CA THR A 150 1.78 28.25 -6.46
C THR A 150 1.28 28.38 -7.90
N GLU A 151 2.06 27.88 -8.85
CA GLU A 151 1.68 27.89 -10.26
C GLU A 151 1.48 26.48 -10.77
N CYS A 152 0.39 26.25 -11.52
CA CYS A 152 0.13 24.98 -12.18
C CYS A 152 1.20 24.68 -13.24
N PRO A 153 1.96 23.58 -13.14
CA PRO A 153 3.08 23.27 -14.03
C PRO A 153 2.64 22.65 -15.36
N GLY A 154 1.33 22.64 -15.67
CA GLY A 154 0.80 21.99 -16.86
C GLY A 154 0.88 20.46 -16.79
N LYS A 155 1.55 19.79 -17.74
CA LYS A 155 1.56 18.34 -17.90
C LYS A 155 2.68 17.59 -17.14
N VAL A 156 3.36 18.21 -16.21
CA VAL A 156 4.38 17.55 -15.37
C VAL A 156 3.70 16.74 -14.27
N VAL A 157 3.92 15.43 -14.20
CA VAL A 157 3.26 14.53 -13.23
C VAL A 157 3.68 14.83 -11.81
N CYS A 158 4.98 14.88 -11.56
CA CYS A 158 5.59 15.20 -10.27
C CYS A 158 6.85 16.02 -10.53
N ASP A 159 7.01 17.08 -9.76
CA ASP A 159 8.24 17.87 -9.75
C ASP A 159 8.68 18.01 -8.29
N VAL A 160 9.75 17.30 -7.92
CA VAL A 160 10.29 17.33 -6.55
C VAL A 160 10.78 18.73 -6.17
N GLY A 161 11.25 19.49 -7.14
CA GLY A 161 11.62 20.89 -6.96
C GLY A 161 10.40 21.84 -6.83
N ARG A 162 9.20 21.35 -7.17
CA ARG A 162 7.93 22.09 -7.05
C ARG A 162 6.82 21.18 -6.53
N PRO A 163 6.85 20.83 -5.23
CA PRO A 163 5.97 19.80 -4.66
C PRO A 163 4.48 20.21 -4.58
N THR A 164 4.15 21.45 -4.93
CA THR A 164 2.81 22.03 -4.74
C THR A 164 1.71 21.43 -5.64
N TRP A 165 2.09 20.82 -6.77
CA TRP A 165 1.17 20.34 -7.80
C TRP A 165 1.42 18.89 -8.21
N ARG A 166 1.89 18.00 -7.32
CA ARG A 166 1.92 16.57 -7.65
C ARG A 166 0.52 16.11 -8.07
N SER A 167 0.44 15.25 -9.08
CA SER A 167 -0.83 14.96 -9.75
C SER A 167 -1.86 14.28 -8.83
N ILE A 168 -1.41 13.35 -7.98
CA ILE A 168 -2.30 12.67 -7.04
C ILE A 168 -2.93 13.64 -6.03
N GLU A 169 -2.18 14.63 -5.50
CA GLU A 169 -2.74 15.67 -4.63
C GLU A 169 -3.68 16.60 -5.41
N SER A 170 -3.40 16.83 -6.69
CA SER A 170 -4.30 17.59 -7.56
C SER A 170 -5.65 16.90 -7.67
N GLY A 171 -5.67 15.57 -7.87
CA GLY A 171 -6.89 14.75 -7.82
C GLY A 171 -7.54 14.80 -6.43
N GLY A 172 -6.77 14.60 -5.37
CA GLY A 172 -7.22 14.66 -3.99
C GLY A 172 -7.85 16.00 -3.59
N ARG A 173 -7.30 17.13 -4.08
CA ARG A 173 -7.91 18.45 -3.89
C ARG A 173 -9.30 18.52 -4.51
N MET A 174 -9.47 18.02 -5.72
CA MET A 174 -10.78 18.04 -6.39
C MET A 174 -11.82 17.18 -5.66
N ILE A 175 -11.40 16.10 -5.02
CA ILE A 175 -12.28 15.30 -4.16
C ILE A 175 -12.67 16.07 -2.90
N ARG A 176 -11.76 16.83 -2.27
CA ARG A 176 -11.97 17.55 -1.00
C ARG A 176 -12.74 18.85 -1.14
N TRP A 177 -12.48 19.63 -2.21
CA TRP A 177 -12.97 21.00 -2.36
C TRP A 177 -14.50 21.16 -2.32
N PRO A 178 -15.33 20.26 -2.85
CA PRO A 178 -16.78 20.40 -2.71
C PRO A 178 -17.21 20.51 -1.24
N SER A 179 -16.57 19.77 -0.31
CA SER A 179 -16.88 19.85 1.11
C SER A 179 -16.48 21.18 1.74
N PHE A 180 -15.38 21.82 1.26
CA PHE A 180 -14.99 23.15 1.68
C PHE A 180 -16.03 24.20 1.23
N PHE A 181 -16.38 24.14 -0.05
CA PHE A 181 -17.32 25.06 -0.66
C PHE A 181 -18.70 24.97 0.01
N ALA A 182 -19.21 23.76 0.20
CA ALA A 182 -20.47 23.55 0.87
C ALA A 182 -20.47 24.04 2.34
N ALA A 183 -19.38 23.80 3.07
CA ALA A 183 -19.27 24.24 4.47
C ALA A 183 -19.19 25.75 4.63
N LEU A 184 -18.53 26.44 3.70
CA LEU A 184 -18.13 27.85 3.81
C LEU A 184 -18.97 28.81 2.97
N LYS A 185 -19.92 28.30 2.15
CA LYS A 185 -20.68 29.15 1.18
C LYS A 185 -21.41 30.32 1.79
N ASP A 186 -21.84 30.20 3.06
CA ASP A 186 -22.59 31.25 3.77
C ASP A 186 -21.70 32.17 4.62
N SER A 187 -20.38 31.96 4.63
CA SER A 187 -19.47 32.81 5.39
C SER A 187 -19.27 34.16 4.68
N PRO A 188 -19.50 35.30 5.39
CA PRO A 188 -19.22 36.61 4.85
C PRO A 188 -17.73 36.93 4.80
N SER A 189 -16.88 36.13 5.44
CA SER A 189 -15.43 36.35 5.51
C SER A 189 -14.67 35.92 4.26
N ILE A 190 -15.34 35.25 3.29
CA ILE A 190 -14.72 34.81 2.05
C ILE A 190 -15.17 35.71 0.89
N PRO A 191 -14.27 36.55 0.35
CA PRO A 191 -14.61 37.46 -0.75
C PRO A 191 -15.02 36.74 -2.03
N ASP A 192 -15.93 37.32 -2.80
CA ASP A 192 -16.36 36.75 -4.10
C ASP A 192 -15.18 36.56 -5.05
N ARG A 193 -14.22 37.46 -5.07
CA ARG A 193 -12.98 37.28 -5.84
C ARG A 193 -12.22 36.00 -5.51
N LEU A 194 -12.19 35.58 -4.22
CA LEU A 194 -11.54 34.34 -3.85
C LEU A 194 -12.33 33.12 -4.34
N TRP A 195 -13.66 33.15 -4.23
CA TRP A 195 -14.53 32.11 -4.80
C TRP A 195 -14.32 31.95 -6.31
N PHE A 196 -14.26 33.07 -7.02
CA PHE A 196 -14.02 33.09 -8.46
C PHE A 196 -12.64 32.52 -8.82
N ASP A 197 -11.58 32.91 -8.12
CA ASP A 197 -10.23 32.38 -8.35
C ASP A 197 -10.12 30.88 -8.01
N MET A 198 -10.81 30.41 -6.98
CA MET A 198 -10.90 28.96 -6.70
C MET A 198 -11.61 28.21 -7.83
N ALA A 199 -12.69 28.76 -8.38
CA ALA A 199 -13.39 28.15 -9.53
C ALA A 199 -12.52 28.12 -10.79
N LYS A 200 -11.70 29.16 -11.06
CA LYS A 200 -10.69 29.14 -12.12
C LYS A 200 -9.68 28.02 -11.91
N SER A 201 -9.23 27.84 -10.68
CA SER A 201 -8.29 26.78 -10.34
C SER A 201 -8.90 25.36 -10.51
N VAL A 202 -10.23 25.19 -10.37
CA VAL A 202 -10.88 23.92 -10.74
C VAL A 202 -10.63 23.60 -12.21
N VAL A 203 -10.78 24.57 -13.13
CA VAL A 203 -10.52 24.34 -14.56
C VAL A 203 -9.05 24.00 -14.81
N GLU A 204 -8.11 24.69 -14.13
CA GLU A 204 -6.68 24.36 -14.24
C GLU A 204 -6.38 22.91 -13.78
N HIS A 205 -7.05 22.45 -12.71
CA HIS A 205 -6.94 21.05 -12.29
C HIS A 205 -7.49 20.09 -13.35
N MET A 206 -8.62 20.40 -13.98
CA MET A 206 -9.19 19.55 -15.03
C MET A 206 -8.29 19.44 -16.24
N GLU A 207 -7.81 20.57 -16.76
CA GLU A 207 -6.87 20.58 -17.89
C GLU A 207 -5.59 19.79 -17.61
N ARG A 208 -5.10 19.92 -16.37
CA ARG A 208 -3.94 19.17 -15.92
C ARG A 208 -4.23 17.68 -15.86
N LEU A 209 -5.22 17.26 -15.09
CA LEU A 209 -5.50 15.84 -14.78
C LEU A 209 -5.91 15.04 -16.02
N ILE A 210 -6.73 15.63 -16.90
CA ILE A 210 -7.11 14.99 -18.18
C ILE A 210 -5.92 14.91 -19.15
N GLY A 211 -4.99 15.84 -19.05
CA GLY A 211 -3.79 15.87 -19.90
C GLY A 211 -2.65 14.98 -19.46
N LEU A 212 -2.73 14.38 -18.26
CA LEU A 212 -1.71 13.48 -17.73
C LEU A 212 -2.03 12.02 -18.07
N ASN A 213 -0.97 11.22 -18.19
CA ASN A 213 -1.08 9.78 -18.44
C ASN A 213 -0.41 9.02 -17.28
N THR A 214 -0.96 9.20 -16.08
CA THR A 214 -0.52 8.49 -14.89
C THR A 214 -1.10 7.08 -14.84
N LYS A 215 -0.69 6.28 -13.84
CA LYS A 215 -1.09 4.88 -13.69
C LYS A 215 -1.31 4.55 -12.21
N TYR A 216 -1.83 3.35 -11.95
CA TYR A 216 -2.00 2.76 -10.64
C TYR A 216 -2.92 3.57 -9.73
N ASN A 217 -2.67 3.52 -8.43
CA ASN A 217 -3.47 4.23 -7.43
C ASN A 217 -3.54 5.76 -7.67
N TRP A 218 -2.51 6.36 -8.30
CA TRP A 218 -2.52 7.79 -8.66
C TRP A 218 -3.60 8.07 -9.68
N HIS A 219 -3.65 7.29 -10.75
CA HIS A 219 -4.64 7.49 -11.82
C HIS A 219 -6.09 7.35 -11.32
N THR A 220 -6.37 6.37 -10.44
CA THR A 220 -7.71 6.28 -9.83
C THR A 220 -8.07 7.52 -9.03
N THR A 221 -7.15 8.06 -8.23
CA THR A 221 -7.39 9.27 -7.44
C THR A 221 -7.60 10.50 -8.33
N GLU A 222 -6.82 10.62 -9.38
CA GLU A 222 -6.93 11.70 -10.37
C GLU A 222 -8.27 11.66 -11.10
N MET A 223 -8.67 10.50 -11.61
CA MET A 223 -9.93 10.34 -12.34
C MET A 223 -11.15 10.51 -11.45
N VAL A 224 -11.07 10.08 -10.19
CA VAL A 224 -12.12 10.38 -9.19
C VAL A 224 -12.19 11.89 -8.91
N GLY A 225 -11.06 12.58 -8.88
CA GLY A 225 -11.03 14.05 -8.79
C GLY A 225 -11.72 14.73 -9.97
N VAL A 226 -11.41 14.27 -11.19
CA VAL A 226 -12.06 14.76 -12.43
C VAL A 226 -13.58 14.51 -12.39
N LEU A 227 -13.99 13.30 -12.02
CA LEU A 227 -15.41 12.94 -11.88
C LEU A 227 -16.10 13.83 -10.85
N THR A 228 -15.45 14.07 -9.71
CA THR A 228 -15.99 14.91 -8.63
C THR A 228 -16.27 16.33 -9.11
N ALA A 229 -15.32 16.94 -9.80
CA ALA A 229 -15.52 18.27 -10.36
C ALA A 229 -16.64 18.30 -11.41
N ALA A 230 -16.69 17.31 -12.29
CA ALA A 230 -17.73 17.16 -13.31
C ALA A 230 -19.15 17.06 -12.72
N MET A 231 -19.29 16.42 -11.57
CA MET A 231 -20.58 16.19 -10.94
C MET A 231 -21.05 17.36 -10.05
N HIS A 232 -20.11 17.99 -9.32
CA HIS A 232 -20.48 19.05 -8.36
C HIS A 232 -20.57 20.45 -8.97
N TYR A 233 -19.93 20.70 -10.14
CA TYR A 233 -19.85 22.05 -10.70
C TYR A 233 -20.52 22.12 -12.08
N PRO A 234 -21.87 22.28 -12.14
CA PRO A 234 -22.62 22.26 -13.40
C PRO A 234 -22.39 23.47 -14.32
N CYS A 235 -21.73 24.52 -13.82
CA CYS A 235 -21.45 25.74 -14.56
C CYS A 235 -20.43 25.58 -15.70
N PHE A 236 -19.65 24.51 -15.73
CA PHE A 236 -18.61 24.32 -16.74
C PHE A 236 -19.14 23.60 -17.99
N LYS A 237 -18.80 24.11 -19.19
CA LYS A 237 -19.31 23.56 -20.46
C LYS A 237 -18.80 22.14 -20.72
N ASP A 238 -17.57 21.84 -20.32
CA ASP A 238 -16.90 20.57 -20.66
C ASP A 238 -17.20 19.46 -19.61
N ARG A 239 -18.05 19.71 -18.62
CA ARG A 239 -18.34 18.78 -17.51
C ARG A 239 -18.81 17.39 -17.94
N ALA A 240 -19.56 17.31 -19.04
CA ALA A 240 -20.03 16.02 -19.55
C ALA A 240 -18.87 15.20 -20.11
N GLU A 241 -17.97 15.84 -20.87
CA GLU A 241 -16.76 15.21 -21.37
C GLU A 241 -15.82 14.78 -20.23
N TRP A 242 -15.65 15.60 -19.19
CA TRP A 242 -14.87 15.26 -18.01
C TRP A 242 -15.43 14.00 -17.32
N ARG A 243 -16.75 13.92 -17.13
CA ARG A 243 -17.40 12.74 -16.55
C ARG A 243 -17.17 11.48 -17.38
N GLU A 244 -17.41 11.56 -18.69
CA GLU A 244 -17.26 10.43 -19.60
C GLU A 244 -15.80 9.98 -19.70
N HIS A 245 -14.85 10.92 -19.71
CA HIS A 245 -13.43 10.63 -19.67
C HIS A 245 -13.06 9.87 -18.37
N ALA A 246 -13.44 10.42 -17.21
CA ALA A 246 -13.09 9.83 -15.93
C ALA A 246 -13.65 8.41 -15.77
N VAL A 247 -14.93 8.21 -16.12
CA VAL A 247 -15.57 6.88 -16.03
C VAL A 247 -14.88 5.88 -16.96
N ARG A 248 -14.58 6.28 -18.21
CA ARG A 248 -13.87 5.41 -19.15
C ARG A 248 -12.49 5.00 -18.67
N GLU A 249 -11.74 5.93 -18.10
CA GLU A 249 -10.39 5.65 -17.61
C GLU A 249 -10.42 4.77 -16.34
N LEU A 250 -11.39 4.95 -15.43
CA LEU A 250 -11.58 4.07 -14.28
C LEU A 250 -11.90 2.63 -14.70
N ILE A 251 -12.74 2.43 -15.72
CA ILE A 251 -13.04 1.10 -16.26
C ILE A 251 -11.79 0.47 -16.85
N LYS A 252 -11.05 1.21 -17.70
CA LYS A 252 -9.80 0.72 -18.29
C LYS A 252 -8.79 0.30 -17.22
N GLN A 253 -8.71 1.06 -16.13
CA GLN A 253 -7.79 0.74 -15.04
C GLN A 253 -8.18 -0.57 -14.34
N TYR A 254 -9.45 -0.78 -14.05
CA TYR A 254 -9.92 -2.08 -13.55
C TYR A 254 -9.54 -3.23 -14.48
N GLU A 255 -9.80 -3.09 -15.77
CA GLU A 255 -9.53 -4.13 -16.77
C GLU A 255 -8.04 -4.48 -16.89
N ARG A 256 -7.14 -3.52 -16.63
CA ARG A 256 -5.70 -3.69 -16.84
C ARG A 256 -4.94 -4.04 -15.57
N GLU A 257 -5.32 -3.46 -14.44
CA GLU A 257 -4.50 -3.45 -13.23
C GLU A 257 -4.96 -4.40 -12.13
N ILE A 258 -6.21 -4.91 -12.19
CA ILE A 258 -6.70 -5.85 -11.18
C ILE A 258 -6.57 -7.27 -11.71
N TYR A 259 -5.75 -8.07 -11.03
CA TYR A 259 -5.58 -9.49 -11.37
C TYR A 259 -6.85 -10.29 -11.12
N PRO A 260 -7.06 -11.41 -11.85
CA PRO A 260 -8.24 -12.27 -11.66
C PRO A 260 -8.39 -12.85 -10.25
N ASP A 261 -7.29 -12.96 -9.48
CA ASP A 261 -7.29 -13.41 -8.09
C ASP A 261 -7.56 -12.29 -7.07
N GLY A 262 -7.73 -11.06 -7.55
CA GLY A 262 -8.21 -9.92 -6.78
C GLY A 262 -7.14 -8.91 -6.32
N MET A 263 -5.87 -9.21 -6.47
CA MET A 263 -4.84 -8.22 -6.17
C MET A 263 -4.73 -7.16 -7.26
N GLN A 264 -4.38 -5.96 -6.87
CA GLN A 264 -3.99 -4.90 -7.80
C GLN A 264 -2.47 -5.03 -8.08
N GLN A 265 -2.04 -4.71 -9.28
CA GLN A 265 -0.68 -5.01 -9.77
C GLN A 265 0.49 -4.36 -8.99
N GLU A 266 0.24 -3.39 -8.11
CA GLU A 266 1.24 -2.90 -7.16
C GLU A 266 1.54 -3.92 -6.05
N LEU A 267 0.75 -5.00 -5.96
CA LEU A 267 0.86 -6.09 -4.99
C LEU A 267 0.92 -5.62 -3.52
N SER A 268 0.41 -4.43 -3.26
CA SER A 268 0.39 -3.83 -1.93
C SER A 268 -1.02 -3.87 -1.33
N SER A 269 -1.16 -4.50 -0.18
CA SER A 269 -2.44 -4.62 0.53
C SER A 269 -3.04 -3.27 0.94
N GLY A 270 -2.22 -2.23 1.10
CA GLY A 270 -2.67 -0.86 1.39
C GLY A 270 -3.23 -0.15 0.16
N TYR A 271 -2.48 -0.13 -0.94
CA TYR A 271 -2.83 0.61 -2.16
C TYR A 271 -4.05 0.04 -2.87
N GLN A 272 -4.21 -1.28 -2.93
CA GLN A 272 -5.42 -1.88 -3.49
C GLN A 272 -6.71 -1.47 -2.74
N ASN A 273 -6.65 -1.27 -1.41
CA ASN A 273 -7.79 -0.75 -0.65
C ASN A 273 -8.14 0.68 -1.04
N SER A 274 -7.14 1.51 -1.34
CA SER A 274 -7.34 2.87 -1.84
C SER A 274 -8.01 2.86 -3.20
N VAL A 275 -7.58 1.98 -4.12
CA VAL A 275 -8.23 1.79 -5.44
C VAL A 275 -9.69 1.39 -5.27
N ALA A 276 -10.00 0.37 -4.44
CA ALA A 276 -11.38 -0.04 -4.19
C ALA A 276 -12.21 1.09 -3.53
N GLY A 277 -11.61 1.88 -2.65
CA GLY A 277 -12.23 3.06 -2.05
C GLY A 277 -12.60 4.12 -3.09
N ASN A 278 -11.68 4.41 -4.00
CA ASN A 278 -11.88 5.34 -5.11
C ASN A 278 -12.99 4.86 -6.07
N MET A 279 -13.00 3.59 -6.42
CA MET A 279 -14.06 3.00 -7.27
C MET A 279 -15.43 3.10 -6.59
N ARG A 280 -15.51 2.83 -5.27
CA ARG A 280 -16.76 2.97 -4.51
C ARG A 280 -17.23 4.42 -4.43
N TYR A 281 -16.31 5.35 -4.23
CA TYR A 281 -16.63 6.77 -4.23
C TYR A 281 -17.20 7.21 -5.59
N ALA A 282 -16.55 6.84 -6.69
CA ALA A 282 -17.02 7.13 -8.05
C ALA A 282 -18.43 6.57 -8.30
N LYS A 283 -18.67 5.30 -7.91
CA LYS A 283 -19.99 4.66 -8.00
C LYS A 283 -21.06 5.46 -7.26
N ARG A 284 -20.84 5.74 -5.98
CA ARG A 284 -21.80 6.48 -5.15
C ARG A 284 -22.05 7.90 -5.66
N LEU A 285 -21.00 8.56 -6.14
CA LEU A 285 -21.11 9.90 -6.71
C LEU A 285 -22.03 9.90 -7.93
N LEU A 286 -21.86 8.96 -8.86
CA LEU A 286 -22.75 8.82 -10.03
C LEU A 286 -24.20 8.58 -9.59
N GLU A 287 -24.44 7.61 -8.70
CA GLU A 287 -25.78 7.24 -8.23
C GLU A 287 -26.49 8.38 -7.50
N PHE A 288 -25.79 9.14 -6.65
CA PHE A 288 -26.39 10.29 -5.95
C PHE A 288 -26.82 11.41 -6.90
N TYR A 289 -26.19 11.51 -8.06
CA TYR A 289 -26.61 12.44 -9.11
C TYR A 289 -27.57 11.83 -10.14
N GLY A 290 -28.05 10.62 -9.90
CA GLY A 290 -29.07 9.95 -10.73
C GLY A 290 -28.51 9.30 -12.00
N TYR A 291 -27.21 9.09 -12.07
CA TYR A 291 -26.60 8.33 -13.18
C TYR A 291 -26.47 6.85 -12.79
N GLU A 292 -26.63 5.99 -13.78
CA GLU A 292 -26.29 4.58 -13.63
C GLU A 292 -24.78 4.41 -13.53
N ALA A 293 -24.31 3.77 -12.47
CA ALA A 293 -22.89 3.47 -12.30
C ALA A 293 -22.54 2.21 -13.09
N PRO A 294 -21.45 2.22 -13.88
CA PRO A 294 -20.96 1.02 -14.56
C PRO A 294 -20.74 -0.14 -13.60
N LYS A 295 -21.14 -1.36 -14.00
CA LYS A 295 -20.98 -2.57 -13.19
C LYS A 295 -19.52 -2.88 -12.86
N GLU A 296 -18.59 -2.50 -13.73
CA GLU A 296 -17.15 -2.68 -13.61
C GLU A 296 -16.61 -2.05 -12.32
N LEU A 297 -17.20 -0.94 -11.85
CA LEU A 297 -16.83 -0.34 -10.57
C LEU A 297 -17.15 -1.27 -9.39
N SER A 298 -18.33 -1.90 -9.39
CA SER A 298 -18.72 -2.86 -8.36
C SER A 298 -17.94 -4.17 -8.47
N GLU A 299 -17.66 -4.63 -9.68
CA GLU A 299 -16.87 -5.83 -9.95
C GLU A 299 -15.42 -5.65 -9.45
N CYS A 300 -14.81 -4.51 -9.72
CA CYS A 300 -13.48 -4.15 -9.19
C CYS A 300 -13.46 -4.21 -7.66
N ILE A 301 -14.41 -3.55 -7.00
CA ILE A 301 -14.46 -3.54 -5.53
C ILE A 301 -14.63 -4.94 -4.97
N ARG A 302 -15.55 -5.73 -5.53
CA ARG A 302 -15.80 -7.12 -5.08
C ARG A 302 -14.56 -7.98 -5.24
N LEU A 303 -13.90 -7.88 -6.38
CA LEU A 303 -12.71 -8.67 -6.69
C LEU A 303 -11.54 -8.30 -5.75
N VAL A 304 -11.27 -7.01 -5.57
CA VAL A 304 -10.25 -6.55 -4.61
C VAL A 304 -10.58 -6.99 -3.18
N MET A 305 -11.83 -6.88 -2.75
CA MET A 305 -12.22 -7.34 -1.40
C MET A 305 -12.08 -8.87 -1.25
N SER A 306 -12.27 -9.63 -2.31
CA SER A 306 -12.08 -11.09 -2.26
C SER A 306 -10.61 -11.47 -1.99
N SER A 307 -9.63 -10.69 -2.42
CA SER A 307 -8.22 -10.95 -2.11
C SER A 307 -7.93 -10.89 -0.60
N TYR A 308 -8.60 -9.99 0.13
CA TYR A 308 -8.44 -9.93 1.59
C TYR A 308 -8.98 -11.18 2.30
N THR A 309 -10.04 -11.81 1.79
CA THR A 309 -10.53 -13.08 2.36
C THR A 309 -9.58 -14.25 2.11
N LYS A 310 -8.74 -14.15 1.07
CA LYS A 310 -7.68 -15.11 0.76
C LYS A 310 -6.43 -14.89 1.61
N LEU A 311 -6.03 -13.64 1.78
CA LEU A 311 -4.82 -13.25 2.52
C LEU A 311 -4.99 -13.26 4.05
N VAL A 312 -6.22 -13.29 4.55
CA VAL A 312 -6.49 -13.16 5.98
C VAL A 312 -5.82 -14.25 6.83
N ARG A 313 -5.16 -13.80 7.90
CA ARG A 313 -4.54 -14.65 8.91
C ARG A 313 -5.55 -15.08 10.00
N PRO A 314 -5.18 -16.04 10.87
CA PRO A 314 -6.03 -16.46 11.99
C PRO A 314 -6.41 -15.32 12.96
N ASP A 315 -5.59 -14.28 13.11
CA ASP A 315 -5.90 -13.09 13.91
C ASP A 315 -6.79 -12.05 13.19
N LEU A 316 -7.43 -12.43 12.09
CA LEU A 316 -8.28 -11.59 11.23
C LEU A 316 -7.57 -10.38 10.61
N LYS A 317 -6.25 -10.41 10.55
CA LYS A 317 -5.47 -9.38 9.88
C LYS A 317 -4.93 -9.90 8.53
N ALA A 318 -4.62 -8.99 7.64
CA ALA A 318 -3.77 -9.24 6.48
C ALA A 318 -2.43 -8.55 6.70
N THR A 319 -1.34 -9.26 6.44
CA THR A 319 0.02 -8.73 6.54
C THR A 319 0.20 -7.59 5.54
N GLY A 320 0.96 -6.58 5.93
CA GLY A 320 1.40 -5.53 5.02
C GLY A 320 2.40 -6.13 4.03
N LEU A 321 1.97 -6.32 2.79
CA LEU A 321 2.84 -6.76 1.70
C LEU A 321 3.36 -5.53 0.96
N ASN A 322 4.64 -5.53 0.63
CA ASN A 322 5.30 -4.41 -0.01
C ASN A 322 5.17 -3.12 0.83
N ASP A 323 5.00 -1.95 0.23
CA ASP A 323 4.80 -0.69 0.96
C ASP A 323 3.40 -0.61 1.60
N ALA A 324 3.07 -1.53 2.48
CA ALA A 324 1.83 -1.52 3.24
C ALA A 324 2.03 -1.89 4.71
N GLY A 325 1.13 -1.42 5.55
CA GLY A 325 1.01 -1.88 6.94
C GLY A 325 -0.01 -3.01 7.10
N THR A 326 0.08 -3.74 8.19
CA THR A 326 -0.91 -4.75 8.56
C THR A 326 -2.29 -4.12 8.78
N VAL A 327 -3.34 -4.71 8.21
CA VAL A 327 -4.71 -4.20 8.28
C VAL A 327 -5.66 -5.21 8.94
N PHE A 328 -6.69 -4.71 9.61
CA PHE A 328 -7.76 -5.54 10.17
C PHE A 328 -8.85 -5.78 9.12
N VAL A 329 -8.92 -7.00 8.62
CA VAL A 329 -9.75 -7.39 7.46
C VAL A 329 -11.25 -7.15 7.70
N PRO A 330 -11.86 -7.49 8.86
CA PRO A 330 -13.27 -7.22 9.10
C PRO A 330 -13.66 -5.75 8.86
N LYS A 331 -12.82 -4.80 9.27
CA LYS A 331 -13.07 -3.37 9.07
C LYS A 331 -12.99 -2.97 7.60
N ILE A 332 -12.00 -3.51 6.87
CA ILE A 332 -11.83 -3.24 5.42
C ILE A 332 -13.04 -3.74 4.63
N LEU A 333 -13.53 -4.94 4.95
CA LEU A 333 -14.69 -5.54 4.29
C LEU A 333 -15.99 -4.81 4.67
N ALA A 334 -16.20 -4.51 5.96
CA ALA A 334 -17.40 -3.82 6.44
C ALA A 334 -17.59 -2.43 5.80
N ASP A 335 -16.49 -1.73 5.53
CA ASP A 335 -16.54 -0.41 4.87
C ASP A 335 -17.18 -0.45 3.48
N LYS A 336 -17.18 -1.60 2.81
CA LYS A 336 -17.68 -1.79 1.45
C LYS A 336 -18.84 -2.80 1.36
N GLN A 337 -19.46 -3.12 2.49
CA GLN A 337 -20.52 -4.14 2.61
C GLN A 337 -21.71 -3.89 1.69
N ASP A 338 -22.00 -2.65 1.33
CA ASP A 338 -23.06 -2.28 0.39
C ASP A 338 -22.87 -2.84 -1.02
N ILE A 339 -21.66 -3.27 -1.38
CA ILE A 339 -21.33 -3.86 -2.69
C ILE A 339 -21.65 -5.38 -2.74
N TYR A 340 -21.66 -6.05 -1.60
CA TYR A 340 -21.86 -7.50 -1.47
C TYR A 340 -22.74 -7.89 -0.28
N PRO A 341 -23.99 -7.36 -0.20
CA PRO A 341 -24.85 -7.50 0.98
C PRO A 341 -25.21 -8.95 1.31
N ASP A 342 -25.23 -9.83 0.31
CA ASP A 342 -25.67 -11.23 0.42
C ASP A 342 -24.50 -12.23 0.39
N ASP A 343 -23.25 -11.75 0.42
CA ASP A 343 -22.08 -12.63 0.37
C ASP A 343 -21.79 -13.23 1.74
N GLU A 344 -22.04 -14.53 1.86
CA GLU A 344 -21.89 -15.28 3.12
C GLU A 344 -20.42 -15.41 3.56
N LEU A 345 -19.46 -15.45 2.63
CA LEU A 345 -18.04 -15.48 2.98
C LEU A 345 -17.60 -14.13 3.54
N MET A 346 -17.98 -13.03 2.89
CA MET A 346 -17.71 -11.69 3.39
C MET A 346 -18.36 -11.48 4.77
N ARG A 347 -19.61 -11.94 4.96
CA ARG A 347 -20.30 -11.89 6.25
C ARG A 347 -19.54 -12.64 7.34
N TYR A 348 -18.98 -13.82 7.03
CA TYR A 348 -18.17 -14.60 7.98
C TYR A 348 -17.00 -13.78 8.53
N PHE A 349 -16.24 -13.10 7.68
CA PHE A 349 -15.13 -12.28 8.10
C PHE A 349 -15.56 -10.95 8.74
N ILE A 350 -16.55 -10.26 8.19
CA ILE A 350 -17.09 -9.01 8.76
C ILE A 350 -17.57 -9.21 10.20
N SER A 351 -18.25 -10.34 10.45
CA SER A 351 -18.79 -10.68 11.77
C SER A 351 -17.75 -11.27 12.72
N GLU A 352 -16.47 -11.32 12.32
CA GLU A 352 -15.42 -11.98 13.08
C GLU A 352 -15.77 -13.46 13.37
N ARG A 353 -16.21 -14.21 12.35
CA ARG A 353 -16.57 -15.64 12.35
C ARG A 353 -17.88 -15.99 13.07
N ARG A 354 -18.69 -15.00 13.48
CA ARG A 354 -19.94 -15.25 14.23
C ARG A 354 -21.13 -15.58 13.32
N GLU A 355 -21.12 -15.07 12.09
CA GLU A 355 -22.21 -15.23 11.10
C GLU A 355 -21.61 -15.52 9.73
N GLY A 356 -22.45 -16.01 8.81
CA GLY A 356 -22.01 -16.31 7.45
C GLY A 356 -21.48 -17.72 7.28
N LYS A 357 -20.74 -17.96 6.21
CA LYS A 357 -20.24 -19.29 5.85
C LYS A 357 -18.72 -19.34 5.88
N LYS A 358 -18.16 -20.20 6.74
CA LYS A 358 -16.74 -20.51 6.81
C LYS A 358 -16.22 -21.05 5.46
N PRO A 359 -15.01 -20.69 5.00
CA PRO A 359 -14.39 -21.30 3.82
C PRO A 359 -14.31 -22.82 3.96
N SER A 360 -14.52 -23.53 2.86
CA SER A 360 -14.50 -25.00 2.81
C SER A 360 -13.10 -25.61 2.62
N HIS A 361 -12.11 -24.77 2.28
CA HIS A 361 -10.71 -25.12 2.06
C HIS A 361 -9.82 -24.41 3.08
N THR A 362 -8.61 -24.89 3.24
CA THR A 362 -7.62 -24.28 4.15
C THR A 362 -6.53 -23.53 3.38
N SER A 363 -6.05 -24.08 2.29
CA SER A 363 -5.01 -23.46 1.47
C SER A 363 -5.61 -22.71 0.30
N GLU A 364 -4.95 -21.65 -0.14
CA GLU A 364 -5.40 -20.73 -1.19
C GLU A 364 -4.27 -20.45 -2.16
N LEU A 365 -4.57 -20.51 -3.45
CA LEU A 365 -3.63 -20.17 -4.50
C LEU A 365 -4.07 -18.86 -5.18
N MET A 366 -3.15 -17.93 -5.29
CA MET A 366 -3.34 -16.68 -6.02
C MET A 366 -2.37 -16.65 -7.21
N PRO A 367 -2.70 -17.34 -8.32
CA PRO A 367 -1.73 -17.67 -9.36
C PRO A 367 -1.30 -16.47 -10.21
N TYR A 368 -2.03 -15.37 -10.19
CA TYR A 368 -1.69 -14.18 -10.96
C TYR A 368 -0.86 -13.18 -10.14
N SER A 369 -1.23 -12.98 -8.88
CA SER A 369 -0.45 -12.16 -7.95
C SER A 369 0.71 -12.90 -7.30
N GLY A 370 0.70 -14.24 -7.39
CA GLY A 370 1.82 -15.06 -6.97
C GLY A 370 1.92 -15.28 -5.47
N PHE A 371 0.80 -15.56 -4.81
CA PHE A 371 0.82 -15.93 -3.40
C PHE A 371 0.27 -17.35 -3.22
N VAL A 372 1.03 -18.18 -2.50
CA VAL A 372 0.58 -19.50 -2.04
C VAL A 372 0.38 -19.40 -0.53
N ILE A 373 -0.86 -19.57 -0.08
CA ILE A 373 -1.24 -19.50 1.33
C ILE A 373 -1.61 -20.90 1.81
N MET A 374 -0.96 -21.38 2.87
CA MET A 374 -1.21 -22.68 3.47
C MET A 374 -1.68 -22.50 4.91
N ARG A 375 -2.68 -23.30 5.35
CA ARG A 375 -3.27 -23.18 6.70
C ARG A 375 -3.58 -24.55 7.29
N THR A 376 -3.55 -24.66 8.62
CA THR A 376 -4.15 -25.80 9.34
C THR A 376 -5.67 -25.62 9.48
N GLY A 377 -6.15 -24.38 9.49
CA GLY A 377 -7.56 -24.07 9.65
C GLY A 377 -7.82 -22.56 9.65
N TRP A 378 -8.96 -22.17 10.23
CA TRP A 378 -9.45 -20.78 10.24
C TRP A 378 -9.69 -20.22 11.66
N GLU A 379 -9.30 -20.96 12.70
CA GLU A 379 -9.46 -20.51 14.08
C GLU A 379 -8.23 -19.68 14.52
N ALA A 380 -8.35 -19.00 15.66
CA ALA A 380 -7.33 -18.02 16.11
C ALA A 380 -5.94 -18.62 16.33
N ASP A 381 -5.89 -19.89 16.76
CA ASP A 381 -4.64 -20.60 17.08
C ASP A 381 -4.10 -21.42 15.89
N ASP A 382 -4.82 -21.42 14.75
CA ASP A 382 -4.38 -22.15 13.56
C ASP A 382 -3.11 -21.52 12.98
N MET A 383 -2.40 -22.32 12.18
CA MET A 383 -1.22 -21.89 11.46
C MET A 383 -1.63 -21.30 10.10
N TRP A 384 -0.88 -20.30 9.69
CA TRP A 384 -0.98 -19.65 8.39
C TRP A 384 0.42 -19.32 7.89
N SER A 385 0.67 -19.61 6.64
CA SER A 385 1.88 -19.17 5.94
C SER A 385 1.53 -18.52 4.61
N LEU A 386 2.42 -17.66 4.15
CA LEU A 386 2.41 -17.09 2.81
C LEU A 386 3.78 -17.32 2.17
N PHE A 387 3.79 -17.89 0.99
CA PHE A 387 4.96 -18.06 0.15
C PHE A 387 4.79 -17.17 -1.09
N ASP A 388 5.70 -16.22 -1.27
CA ASP A 388 5.70 -15.32 -2.41
C ASP A 388 6.40 -15.97 -3.60
N VAL A 389 5.62 -16.31 -4.61
CA VAL A 389 6.07 -16.86 -5.89
C VAL A 389 5.81 -15.88 -7.04
N GLY A 390 5.46 -14.63 -6.69
CA GLY A 390 4.85 -13.65 -7.54
C GLY A 390 5.76 -13.00 -8.57
N PRO A 391 5.11 -12.22 -9.44
CA PRO A 391 5.82 -11.31 -10.31
C PRO A 391 6.47 -10.20 -9.49
N GLU A 392 7.32 -9.42 -10.13
CA GLU A 392 7.91 -8.24 -9.46
C GLU A 392 6.85 -7.22 -9.02
N GLY A 393 5.72 -7.17 -9.72
CA GLY A 393 4.74 -6.11 -9.51
C GLY A 393 5.17 -4.77 -10.11
N THR A 394 4.59 -3.68 -9.61
CA THR A 394 4.89 -2.33 -10.09
C THR A 394 4.79 -1.33 -8.96
N ALA A 395 5.63 -0.31 -8.93
CA ALA A 395 5.67 0.66 -7.84
C ALA A 395 5.74 -0.05 -6.45
N HIS A 396 5.86 0.61 -5.38
CA HIS A 396 5.75 0.07 -4.01
C HIS A 396 6.33 -1.33 -3.72
N ILE A 397 7.14 -1.88 -4.63
CA ILE A 397 7.67 -3.26 -4.60
C ILE A 397 8.91 -3.39 -3.73
N HIS A 398 9.11 -4.62 -3.22
CA HIS A 398 10.30 -5.02 -2.48
C HIS A 398 11.08 -6.10 -3.24
N GLU A 399 12.32 -6.35 -2.85
CA GLU A 399 13.16 -7.40 -3.39
C GLU A 399 12.99 -8.71 -2.60
N ASP A 400 11.81 -9.26 -2.64
CA ASP A 400 11.29 -10.24 -1.70
C ASP A 400 10.78 -11.53 -2.35
N LYS A 401 11.10 -11.81 -3.62
CA LYS A 401 10.68 -13.06 -4.25
C LYS A 401 11.21 -14.26 -3.46
N LEU A 402 10.36 -15.28 -3.31
CA LEU A 402 10.56 -16.46 -2.47
C LEU A 402 10.53 -16.15 -0.96
N ASN A 403 9.97 -15.01 -0.54
CA ASN A 403 9.73 -14.70 0.86
C ASN A 403 8.75 -15.71 1.48
N PHE A 404 9.01 -16.10 2.71
CA PHE A 404 8.16 -17.02 3.46
C PHE A 404 7.74 -16.41 4.79
N LEU A 405 6.45 -16.24 4.99
CA LEU A 405 5.86 -15.68 6.20
C LEU A 405 5.15 -16.78 6.99
N LEU A 406 5.16 -16.67 8.33
CA LEU A 406 4.54 -17.66 9.22
C LEU A 406 3.83 -16.99 10.39
N TYR A 407 2.55 -17.30 10.52
CA TYR A 407 1.76 -17.04 11.72
C TYR A 407 1.38 -18.39 12.37
N ALA A 408 1.54 -18.50 13.67
CA ALA A 408 1.11 -19.67 14.42
C ALA A 408 0.88 -19.32 15.90
N TYR A 409 -0.11 -19.97 16.53
CA TYR A 409 -0.38 -19.88 17.97
C TYR A 409 -0.50 -18.44 18.51
N GLY A 410 -1.19 -17.59 17.76
CA GLY A 410 -1.40 -16.18 18.16
C GLY A 410 -0.27 -15.22 17.81
N GLU A 411 0.84 -15.70 17.24
CA GLU A 411 2.03 -14.90 16.96
C GLU A 411 2.39 -14.88 15.48
N MET A 412 2.82 -13.72 14.99
CA MET A 412 3.51 -13.62 13.70
C MET A 412 4.97 -13.98 13.92
N MET A 413 5.37 -15.19 13.56
CA MET A 413 6.67 -15.78 13.89
C MET A 413 7.77 -15.44 12.87
N LEU A 414 7.42 -15.43 11.58
CA LEU A 414 8.24 -14.91 10.50
C LEU A 414 7.41 -13.83 9.81
N ASP A 415 7.80 -12.58 9.99
CA ASP A 415 7.04 -11.42 9.53
C ASP A 415 7.64 -10.80 8.26
N ASP A 416 6.84 -9.99 7.59
CA ASP A 416 7.30 -9.00 6.65
C ASP A 416 7.40 -7.67 7.39
N ILE A 417 8.48 -6.92 7.20
CA ILE A 417 8.60 -5.63 7.87
C ILE A 417 7.73 -4.55 7.26
N GLY A 418 7.20 -4.80 6.06
CA GLY A 418 6.27 -3.92 5.37
C GLY A 418 6.85 -2.53 5.08
N PHE A 419 5.97 -1.54 5.10
CA PHE A 419 6.33 -0.15 4.83
C PHE A 419 7.07 0.50 6.01
N TYR A 420 8.20 1.15 5.72
CA TYR A 420 8.91 2.00 6.68
C TYR A 420 8.68 3.48 6.40
N SER A 421 9.20 4.01 5.29
CA SER A 421 9.04 5.41 4.88
C SER A 421 9.44 5.60 3.40
N TYR A 422 9.21 6.78 2.83
CA TYR A 422 9.71 7.17 1.50
C TYR A 422 10.88 8.14 1.58
N ASP A 423 11.68 8.05 2.64
CA ASP A 423 12.92 8.81 2.76
C ASP A 423 14.11 8.09 2.09
N THR A 424 15.30 8.69 2.18
CA THR A 424 16.55 8.15 1.63
C THR A 424 17.44 7.54 2.70
N SER A 425 16.86 7.09 3.83
CA SER A 425 17.60 6.49 4.94
C SER A 425 18.05 5.07 4.63
N ASP A 426 19.12 4.61 5.29
CA ASP A 426 19.57 3.22 5.21
C ASP A 426 18.47 2.25 5.63
N MET A 427 17.59 2.65 6.57
CA MET A 427 16.47 1.83 6.99
C MET A 427 15.43 1.66 5.86
N ARG A 428 15.17 2.70 5.04
CA ARG A 428 14.33 2.53 3.85
C ARG A 428 14.93 1.56 2.85
N TYR A 429 16.22 1.69 2.55
CA TYR A 429 16.92 0.75 1.65
C TYR A 429 16.90 -0.68 2.18
N PHE A 430 17.12 -0.84 3.47
CA PHE A 430 17.02 -2.15 4.12
C PHE A 430 15.61 -2.71 3.99
N SER A 431 14.58 -1.93 4.30
CA SER A 431 13.19 -2.39 4.35
C SER A 431 12.67 -2.93 3.01
N ILE A 432 13.17 -2.42 1.88
CA ILE A 432 12.78 -2.88 0.54
C ILE A 432 13.72 -3.94 -0.05
N SER A 433 14.82 -4.24 0.61
CA SER A 433 15.81 -5.21 0.13
C SER A 433 15.54 -6.62 0.65
N SER A 434 16.08 -7.62 -0.03
CA SER A 434 16.02 -9.03 0.42
C SER A 434 16.59 -9.25 1.83
N LEU A 435 17.41 -8.32 2.34
CA LEU A 435 17.97 -8.38 3.70
C LEU A 435 16.90 -8.20 4.80
N ALA A 436 15.74 -7.65 4.45
CA ALA A 436 14.61 -7.48 5.36
C ALA A 436 13.56 -8.61 5.25
N HIS A 437 13.79 -9.59 4.39
CA HIS A 437 12.81 -10.62 4.04
C HIS A 437 13.35 -12.03 4.30
N ASN A 438 12.45 -13.01 4.39
CA ASN A 438 12.78 -14.42 4.66
C ASN A 438 13.06 -15.14 3.35
N THR A 439 14.16 -14.81 2.67
CA THR A 439 14.53 -15.31 1.35
C THR A 439 16.01 -15.65 1.27
N GLY A 440 16.58 -15.76 0.08
CA GLY A 440 17.98 -16.13 -0.16
C GLY A 440 18.86 -14.96 -0.56
N LEU A 441 20.16 -15.03 -0.22
CA LEU A 441 21.20 -14.07 -0.61
C LEU A 441 22.34 -14.77 -1.33
N VAL A 442 23.04 -14.02 -2.18
CA VAL A 442 24.29 -14.45 -2.85
C VAL A 442 25.40 -13.45 -2.52
N ASP A 443 26.53 -13.92 -1.99
CA ASP A 443 27.65 -13.11 -1.51
C ASP A 443 27.24 -12.04 -0.48
N GLY A 444 26.17 -12.32 0.29
CA GLY A 444 25.60 -11.43 1.28
C GLY A 444 24.74 -10.30 0.71
N GLU A 445 24.48 -10.31 -0.57
CA GLU A 445 23.68 -9.31 -1.31
C GLU A 445 22.31 -9.90 -1.68
N GLY A 446 21.30 -9.01 -1.73
CA GLY A 446 19.92 -9.37 -2.10
C GLY A 446 19.67 -9.41 -3.60
N GLN A 447 18.47 -9.79 -3.96
CA GLN A 447 17.95 -9.70 -5.33
C GLN A 447 18.12 -8.28 -5.86
N ASN A 448 18.30 -8.15 -7.16
CA ASN A 448 18.53 -6.87 -7.81
C ASN A 448 17.50 -6.66 -8.92
N ARG A 449 16.32 -6.16 -8.54
CA ARG A 449 15.27 -5.83 -9.46
C ARG A 449 15.39 -4.37 -9.88
N ILE A 450 15.22 -4.08 -11.16
CA ILE A 450 15.42 -2.75 -11.74
C ILE A 450 14.58 -1.69 -11.04
N ALA A 451 13.34 -1.99 -10.72
CA ALA A 451 12.44 -1.03 -10.10
C ALA A 451 12.87 -0.62 -8.68
N THR A 452 13.41 -1.56 -7.88
CA THR A 452 13.89 -1.26 -6.53
C THR A 452 15.12 -0.38 -6.53
N HIS A 453 16.05 -0.60 -7.48
CA HIS A 453 17.20 0.30 -7.65
C HIS A 453 16.79 1.73 -7.93
N VAL A 454 15.72 1.89 -8.63
CA VAL A 454 15.17 3.19 -9.00
C VAL A 454 14.66 3.92 -7.76
N TRP A 455 13.87 3.26 -6.92
CA TRP A 455 13.40 3.81 -5.64
C TRP A 455 14.55 4.03 -4.65
N GLY A 456 15.52 3.12 -4.63
CA GLY A 456 16.67 3.18 -3.75
C GLY A 456 17.62 4.36 -4.00
N LYS A 457 17.52 5.05 -5.13
CA LYS A 457 18.33 6.24 -5.43
C LYS A 457 17.66 7.56 -5.09
N GLY A 458 16.52 7.50 -4.39
CA GLY A 458 15.65 8.64 -4.14
C GLY A 458 14.80 8.98 -5.38
N ILE A 459 13.68 9.62 -5.15
CA ILE A 459 12.82 10.15 -6.22
C ILE A 459 13.50 11.37 -6.86
N GLU A 460 14.77 11.28 -7.15
CA GLU A 460 15.51 12.41 -7.71
C GLU A 460 15.14 12.68 -9.16
N THR A 461 14.51 11.71 -9.84
CA THR A 461 14.20 11.89 -11.24
C THR A 461 12.81 11.40 -11.58
N VAL A 462 11.98 12.32 -12.00
CA VAL A 462 10.70 12.08 -12.66
C VAL A 462 10.85 11.15 -13.87
N GLU A 463 12.00 11.06 -14.46
CA GLU A 463 12.36 10.14 -15.55
C GLU A 463 12.21 8.67 -15.16
N ILE A 464 12.36 8.35 -13.89
CA ILE A 464 12.20 7.02 -13.34
C ILE A 464 10.73 6.56 -13.38
N GLN A 465 9.80 7.49 -13.25
CA GLN A 465 8.39 7.16 -13.19
C GLN A 465 7.81 6.77 -14.56
N THR A 466 8.49 7.07 -15.64
CA THR A 466 7.92 6.91 -16.97
C THR A 466 8.25 5.57 -17.64
N PRO A 467 9.47 5.05 -17.62
CA PRO A 467 9.78 3.82 -18.33
C PRO A 467 9.42 2.54 -17.55
N ALA A 468 9.75 2.48 -16.27
CA ALA A 468 9.50 1.27 -15.46
C ALA A 468 8.01 1.09 -15.15
N TRP A 469 7.26 2.19 -15.06
CA TRP A 469 5.83 2.18 -14.80
C TRP A 469 4.99 2.32 -16.09
N GLY A 470 5.65 2.22 -17.23
CA GLY A 470 5.06 2.39 -18.55
C GLY A 470 4.13 1.26 -18.96
N GLU A 471 4.38 0.05 -18.49
CA GLU A 471 3.68 -1.15 -18.93
C GLU A 471 2.76 -1.67 -17.82
N TYR A 472 1.56 -2.06 -18.19
CA TYR A 472 0.66 -2.80 -17.32
C TYR A 472 1.13 -4.23 -17.22
N ALA A 473 1.01 -4.86 -16.04
CA ALA A 473 1.25 -6.28 -15.90
C ALA A 473 0.31 -7.07 -16.85
N GLU A 474 0.81 -8.15 -17.39
CA GLU A 474 -0.01 -9.03 -18.21
C GLU A 474 -1.04 -9.73 -17.32
N ARG A 475 -2.28 -9.25 -17.38
CA ARG A 475 -3.38 -9.70 -16.51
C ARG A 475 -3.65 -11.20 -16.57
N ASP A 476 -3.40 -11.81 -17.72
CA ASP A 476 -3.70 -13.21 -17.95
C ASP A 476 -2.51 -14.15 -17.71
N LYS A 477 -1.36 -13.59 -17.29
CA LYS A 477 -0.16 -14.37 -17.05
C LYS A 477 -0.18 -15.01 -15.67
N ILE A 478 -0.24 -16.32 -15.62
CA ILE A 478 -0.08 -17.10 -14.40
C ILE A 478 1.41 -17.13 -14.01
N CYS A 479 1.70 -16.93 -12.72
CA CYS A 479 3.05 -17.06 -12.19
C CYS A 479 3.60 -18.48 -12.37
N ASP A 480 4.91 -18.58 -12.60
CA ASP A 480 5.58 -19.87 -12.74
C ASP A 480 5.88 -20.45 -11.36
N PHE A 481 5.06 -21.38 -10.93
CA PHE A 481 5.23 -22.15 -9.70
C PHE A 481 4.52 -23.50 -9.81
N SER A 482 4.90 -24.45 -8.98
CA SER A 482 4.15 -25.69 -8.80
C SER A 482 3.50 -25.76 -7.41
N TYR A 483 2.35 -26.42 -7.31
CA TYR A 483 1.69 -26.71 -6.05
C TYR A 483 1.05 -28.09 -6.09
N THR A 484 1.21 -28.83 -5.01
CA THR A 484 0.60 -30.14 -4.80
C THR A 484 0.02 -30.24 -3.41
N ASP A 485 -1.26 -30.56 -3.28
CA ASP A 485 -1.91 -30.92 -2.01
C ASP A 485 -1.90 -32.46 -1.89
N GLY A 486 -0.87 -32.97 -1.23
CA GLY A 486 -0.66 -34.40 -1.00
C GLY A 486 -1.32 -34.86 0.30
N GLU A 487 -1.43 -36.21 0.44
CA GLU A 487 -2.01 -36.82 1.64
C GLU A 487 -1.18 -36.52 2.91
N ILE A 488 0.15 -36.49 2.77
CA ILE A 488 1.09 -36.27 3.90
C ILE A 488 1.38 -34.79 4.10
N CYS A 489 1.60 -34.06 3.02
CA CYS A 489 1.99 -32.66 3.04
C CYS A 489 1.51 -31.91 1.81
N GLU A 490 1.45 -30.59 1.93
CA GLU A 490 1.32 -29.66 0.82
C GLU A 490 2.72 -29.20 0.39
N VAL A 491 2.95 -29.07 -0.91
CA VAL A 491 4.24 -28.69 -1.48
C VAL A 491 4.05 -27.55 -2.47
N ALA A 492 4.78 -26.45 -2.30
CA ALA A 492 4.85 -25.37 -3.28
C ALA A 492 6.32 -25.13 -3.65
N GLU A 493 6.59 -24.92 -4.94
CA GLU A 493 7.94 -24.63 -5.44
C GLU A 493 7.93 -23.49 -6.44
N ALA A 494 8.89 -22.58 -6.32
CA ALA A 494 9.14 -21.51 -7.28
C ALA A 494 10.63 -21.16 -7.35
N SER A 495 11.00 -20.41 -8.38
CA SER A 495 12.39 -19.98 -8.60
C SER A 495 12.49 -18.49 -8.84
N TYR A 496 13.60 -17.93 -8.42
CA TYR A 496 14.12 -16.64 -8.88
C TYR A 496 15.40 -16.85 -9.64
N GLU A 497 15.44 -16.39 -10.87
CA GLU A 497 16.66 -16.36 -11.69
C GLU A 497 16.94 -14.91 -12.07
N GLY A 498 18.06 -14.37 -11.60
CA GLY A 498 18.34 -12.98 -11.82
C GLY A 498 19.69 -12.53 -11.22
N ASP A 499 19.83 -11.23 -11.18
CA ASP A 499 21.02 -10.56 -10.64
C ASP A 499 20.92 -10.39 -9.12
N TYR A 500 22.05 -10.49 -8.44
CA TYR A 500 22.18 -10.21 -7.01
C TYR A 500 23.20 -9.09 -6.79
N GLY A 501 22.83 -8.15 -5.93
CA GLY A 501 23.70 -7.06 -5.48
C GLY A 501 24.25 -6.14 -6.57
N LYS A 502 25.15 -5.28 -6.16
CA LYS A 502 25.77 -4.28 -7.05
C LYS A 502 26.71 -4.89 -8.10
N ALA A 503 27.25 -6.07 -7.82
CA ALA A 503 28.11 -6.81 -8.75
C ALA A 503 27.33 -7.50 -9.88
N LEU A 504 25.99 -7.52 -9.80
CA LEU A 504 25.10 -8.19 -10.75
C LEU A 504 25.46 -9.68 -10.89
N THR A 505 25.73 -10.32 -9.75
CA THR A 505 26.04 -11.76 -9.69
C THR A 505 24.83 -12.56 -10.14
N LYS A 506 24.94 -13.33 -11.21
CA LYS A 506 23.85 -14.10 -11.78
C LYS A 506 23.72 -15.45 -11.10
N ALA A 507 22.60 -15.69 -10.48
CA ALA A 507 22.29 -16.94 -9.83
C ALA A 507 20.81 -17.32 -9.97
N ARG A 508 20.53 -18.62 -9.85
CA ARG A 508 19.19 -19.16 -9.68
C ARG A 508 19.04 -19.59 -8.23
N HIS A 509 17.97 -19.15 -7.59
CA HIS A 509 17.50 -19.63 -6.30
C HIS A 509 16.13 -20.30 -6.50
N THR A 510 16.03 -21.58 -6.14
CA THR A 510 14.76 -22.33 -6.12
C THR A 510 14.43 -22.65 -4.68
N ARG A 511 13.22 -22.31 -4.25
CA ARG A 511 12.69 -22.65 -2.92
C ARG A 511 11.49 -23.58 -3.07
N LYS A 512 11.52 -24.69 -2.33
CA LYS A 512 10.39 -25.59 -2.15
C LYS A 512 9.93 -25.50 -0.70
N VAL A 513 8.67 -25.16 -0.50
CA VAL A 513 8.01 -25.10 0.82
C VAL A 513 7.16 -26.37 0.97
N VAL A 514 7.49 -27.18 1.96
CA VAL A 514 6.76 -28.40 2.30
C VAL A 514 6.06 -28.19 3.63
N PHE A 515 4.74 -28.27 3.63
CA PHE A 515 3.91 -28.08 4.82
C PHE A 515 3.34 -29.42 5.30
N PHE A 516 3.85 -29.94 6.40
CA PHE A 516 3.31 -31.09 7.09
C PHE A 516 2.14 -30.63 7.98
N LYS A 517 0.98 -30.40 7.40
CA LYS A 517 -0.19 -29.82 8.09
C LYS A 517 -0.77 -30.69 9.20
N ASN A 518 -0.52 -32.00 9.14
CA ASN A 518 -0.92 -32.98 10.15
C ASN A 518 0.24 -33.41 11.05
N GLY A 519 1.42 -32.80 10.85
CA GLY A 519 2.66 -33.20 11.49
C GLY A 519 3.30 -34.41 10.84
N LEU A 520 4.40 -34.91 11.41
CA LEU A 520 5.13 -36.08 10.96
C LEU A 520 5.59 -36.89 12.17
N GLY A 521 5.23 -38.18 12.24
CA GLY A 521 5.52 -39.00 13.43
C GLY A 521 4.85 -38.42 14.67
N ARG A 522 5.66 -37.97 15.63
CA ARG A 522 5.19 -37.27 16.86
C ARG A 522 5.17 -35.77 16.78
N ALA A 523 5.75 -35.21 15.71
CA ALA A 523 5.79 -33.77 15.53
C ALA A 523 4.40 -33.19 15.22
N LYS A 524 4.12 -32.01 15.76
CA LYS A 524 2.98 -31.19 15.42
C LYS A 524 3.18 -30.60 14.02
N PRO A 525 2.19 -29.90 13.42
CA PRO A 525 2.37 -29.22 12.14
C PRO A 525 3.62 -28.35 12.08
N PHE A 526 4.36 -28.42 10.97
CA PHE A 526 5.58 -27.65 10.75
C PHE A 526 5.89 -27.52 9.26
N TYR A 527 6.88 -26.69 8.93
CA TYR A 527 7.35 -26.48 7.57
C TYR A 527 8.78 -27.01 7.38
N LEU A 528 9.04 -27.47 6.18
CA LEU A 528 10.37 -27.78 5.69
C LEU A 528 10.63 -26.90 4.47
N LEU A 529 11.69 -26.11 4.50
CA LEU A 529 12.14 -25.30 3.37
C LEU A 529 13.35 -25.96 2.74
N LEU A 530 13.26 -26.22 1.44
CA LEU A 530 14.36 -26.73 0.64
C LEU A 530 14.79 -25.63 -0.32
N ASP A 531 15.97 -25.11 -0.11
CA ASP A 531 16.55 -24.06 -0.94
C ASP A 531 17.71 -24.64 -1.77
N SER A 532 17.69 -24.40 -3.07
CA SER A 532 18.81 -24.70 -3.94
C SER A 532 19.27 -23.48 -4.68
N PHE A 533 20.59 -23.26 -4.69
CA PHE A 533 21.26 -22.18 -5.40
C PHE A 533 22.17 -22.75 -6.47
N GLU A 534 22.25 -22.07 -7.61
CA GLU A 534 23.14 -22.39 -8.73
C GLU A 534 23.72 -21.09 -9.29
N SER A 535 25.03 -21.02 -9.41
CA SER A 535 25.72 -19.96 -10.14
C SER A 535 25.51 -20.14 -11.65
N LEU A 536 25.01 -19.10 -12.33
CA LEU A 536 24.83 -19.14 -13.77
C LEU A 536 26.14 -18.87 -14.55
N SER A 537 27.17 -18.40 -13.87
CA SER A 537 28.56 -18.29 -14.45
C SER A 537 29.43 -19.50 -14.16
N GLY A 538 29.03 -20.35 -13.21
CA GLY A 538 29.84 -21.48 -12.73
C GLY A 538 30.88 -21.11 -11.68
N ASP A 539 30.92 -19.85 -11.25
CA ASP A 539 31.85 -19.38 -10.20
C ASP A 539 31.35 -19.82 -8.80
N GLU A 540 32.29 -19.86 -7.85
CA GLU A 540 31.96 -20.14 -6.45
C GLU A 540 31.46 -18.88 -5.74
N HIS A 541 30.30 -18.98 -5.09
CA HIS A 541 29.70 -17.91 -4.30
C HIS A 541 29.38 -18.38 -2.87
N GLU A 542 29.18 -17.44 -1.95
CA GLU A 542 28.57 -17.69 -0.64
C GLU A 542 27.05 -17.54 -0.79
N TYR A 543 26.32 -18.61 -0.56
CA TYR A 543 24.85 -18.58 -0.53
C TYR A 543 24.34 -18.57 0.90
N SER A 544 23.26 -17.82 1.14
CA SER A 544 22.61 -17.74 2.44
C SER A 544 21.10 -17.95 2.32
N VAL A 545 20.53 -18.69 3.28
CA VAL A 545 19.10 -18.70 3.56
C VAL A 545 18.87 -17.88 4.80
N CYS A 546 17.98 -16.88 4.72
CA CYS A 546 17.84 -15.85 5.75
C CYS A 546 16.43 -15.82 6.33
N PHE A 547 16.35 -15.46 7.63
CA PHE A 547 15.11 -15.26 8.35
C PHE A 547 15.18 -13.99 9.19
N GLN A 548 14.21 -13.12 8.99
CA GLN A 548 13.99 -11.91 9.77
C GLN A 548 12.97 -12.18 10.85
N HIS A 549 13.31 -11.91 12.09
CA HIS A 549 12.45 -12.15 13.24
C HIS A 549 12.02 -10.84 13.89
N LYS A 550 10.97 -10.89 14.71
CA LYS A 550 10.65 -9.78 15.62
C LYS A 550 11.68 -9.72 16.77
N PRO A 551 11.87 -8.53 17.37
CA PRO A 551 12.82 -8.34 18.47
C PRO A 551 12.35 -9.08 19.72
N LEU A 552 12.83 -10.30 19.90
CA LEU A 552 12.50 -11.20 21.01
C LEU A 552 13.77 -11.86 21.53
N PRO A 553 13.79 -12.31 22.80
CA PRO A 553 14.87 -13.12 23.33
C PRO A 553 15.08 -14.37 22.48
N THR A 554 16.31 -14.65 22.13
CA THR A 554 16.67 -15.84 21.35
C THR A 554 17.63 -16.74 22.12
N SER A 555 17.51 -18.04 21.88
CA SER A 555 18.59 -19.00 22.19
C SER A 555 19.15 -19.56 20.89
N VAL A 556 20.47 -19.67 20.81
CA VAL A 556 21.21 -20.15 19.64
C VAL A 556 22.05 -21.35 20.06
N ASP A 557 21.95 -22.44 19.34
CA ASP A 557 22.85 -23.58 19.47
C ASP A 557 23.53 -23.93 18.13
N LYS A 558 24.34 -24.99 18.11
CA LYS A 558 25.10 -25.36 16.92
C LYS A 558 24.27 -25.83 15.73
N ARG A 559 23.00 -26.13 15.93
CA ARG A 559 22.12 -26.72 14.92
C ARG A 559 21.04 -25.76 14.48
N GLY A 560 20.65 -24.81 15.35
CA GLY A 560 19.52 -23.95 15.05
C GLY A 560 19.37 -22.80 16.02
N VAL A 561 18.28 -22.08 15.79
CA VAL A 561 17.87 -20.92 16.59
C VAL A 561 16.48 -21.18 17.13
N LYS A 562 16.27 -20.88 18.40
CA LYS A 562 14.98 -20.90 19.04
C LYS A 562 14.63 -19.50 19.55
N LEU A 563 13.46 -19.03 19.16
CA LEU A 563 12.86 -17.78 19.61
C LEU A 563 11.71 -18.09 20.56
N ALA A 564 11.62 -17.32 21.64
CA ALA A 564 10.52 -17.40 22.59
C ALA A 564 9.69 -16.11 22.52
N PHE A 565 8.39 -16.25 22.43
CA PHE A 565 7.43 -15.16 22.40
C PHE A 565 6.83 -14.89 23.79
N GLU A 566 6.34 -13.68 24.01
CA GLU A 566 5.74 -13.32 25.31
C GLU A 566 4.49 -14.15 25.63
N SER A 567 3.77 -14.62 24.60
CA SER A 567 2.64 -15.54 24.75
C SER A 567 3.00 -16.92 25.31
N GLY A 568 4.29 -17.26 25.35
CA GLY A 568 4.80 -18.59 25.67
C GLY A 568 5.00 -19.49 24.46
N ALA A 569 4.57 -19.09 23.28
CA ALA A 569 4.86 -19.77 22.02
C ALA A 569 6.35 -19.69 21.67
N SER A 570 6.80 -20.55 20.78
CA SER A 570 8.19 -20.52 20.29
C SER A 570 8.29 -20.90 18.83
N LEU A 571 9.37 -20.44 18.18
CA LEU A 571 9.79 -20.85 16.84
C LEU A 571 11.18 -21.45 16.92
N THR A 572 11.35 -22.66 16.40
CA THR A 572 12.66 -23.31 16.27
C THR A 572 12.99 -23.47 14.79
N THR A 573 14.13 -22.92 14.36
CA THR A 573 14.64 -23.05 12.99
C THR A 573 15.94 -23.87 13.05
N VAL A 574 15.95 -25.02 12.37
CA VAL A 574 17.10 -25.95 12.35
C VAL A 574 17.51 -26.23 10.92
N SER A 575 18.83 -26.21 10.65
CA SER A 575 19.38 -26.59 9.35
C SER A 575 20.56 -27.53 9.52
N SER A 576 21.02 -28.09 8.39
CA SER A 576 22.21 -28.95 8.35
C SER A 576 23.52 -28.17 8.62
N VAL A 577 23.50 -26.85 8.59
CA VAL A 577 24.65 -25.96 8.89
C VAL A 577 24.35 -25.09 10.09
N SER A 578 25.40 -24.66 10.79
CA SER A 578 25.26 -23.79 11.95
C SER A 578 24.74 -22.41 11.56
N PRO A 579 23.82 -21.85 12.36
CA PRO A 579 23.32 -20.50 12.13
C PRO A 579 24.34 -19.42 12.49
N SER A 580 24.30 -18.30 11.77
CA SER A 580 24.83 -17.01 12.17
C SER A 580 23.64 -16.10 12.57
N VAL A 581 23.75 -15.44 13.70
CA VAL A 581 22.71 -14.51 14.19
C VAL A 581 23.31 -13.12 14.30
N LEU A 582 22.77 -12.18 13.57
CA LEU A 582 23.16 -10.77 13.57
C LEU A 582 22.05 -9.95 14.25
N LEU A 583 22.44 -8.91 14.97
CA LEU A 583 21.52 -8.07 15.73
C LEU A 583 21.94 -6.61 15.59
N GLY A 584 21.12 -5.80 14.94
CA GLY A 584 21.31 -4.35 14.86
C GLY A 584 22.65 -3.92 14.29
N GLN A 585 23.05 -4.42 13.12
CA GLN A 585 24.32 -4.08 12.48
C GLN A 585 24.16 -2.98 11.44
N TYR A 586 25.07 -2.00 11.47
CA TYR A 586 25.22 -0.98 10.44
C TYR A 586 26.29 -1.32 9.39
N SER A 587 27.31 -2.11 9.76
CA SER A 587 28.45 -2.46 8.91
C SER A 587 28.95 -3.87 9.22
N PRO A 588 29.45 -4.65 8.24
CA PRO A 588 29.60 -4.34 6.82
C PRO A 588 28.29 -4.31 6.03
N ARG A 589 27.21 -4.84 6.59
CA ARG A 589 25.85 -4.84 6.03
C ARG A 589 24.88 -4.21 7.03
N TYR A 590 23.91 -3.46 6.52
CA TYR A 590 22.81 -2.95 7.34
C TYR A 590 21.76 -4.06 7.49
N VAL A 591 21.76 -4.76 8.61
CA VAL A 591 20.90 -5.92 8.86
C VAL A 591 20.46 -6.04 10.33
N GLY A 592 19.43 -6.80 10.57
CA GLY A 592 18.96 -7.11 11.93
C GLY A 592 18.25 -5.93 12.60
N TRP A 593 17.43 -5.22 11.84
CA TRP A 593 16.63 -4.10 12.31
C TRP A 593 15.14 -4.37 12.08
N TYR A 594 14.30 -3.85 12.95
CA TYR A 594 12.85 -3.90 12.81
C TYR A 594 12.27 -2.50 13.02
N PRO A 595 11.44 -1.99 12.07
CA PRO A 595 10.83 -0.68 12.22
C PRO A 595 9.79 -0.69 13.34
N ILE A 596 9.80 0.33 14.18
CA ILE A 596 8.66 0.66 15.01
C ILE A 596 7.72 1.46 14.12
N HIS A 597 6.53 0.92 13.88
CA HIS A 597 5.56 1.51 12.95
C HIS A 597 5.02 2.85 13.44
N SER A 598 5.85 3.84 13.35
CA SER A 598 5.48 5.23 13.24
C SER A 598 6.31 5.77 12.07
N PRO A 599 5.75 5.85 10.86
CA PRO A 599 6.48 6.36 9.70
C PRO A 599 7.02 7.77 9.92
N TYR A 600 6.66 8.38 11.02
CA TYR A 600 6.96 9.77 11.38
C TYR A 600 8.03 9.88 12.46
N GLU A 601 8.19 8.86 13.30
CA GLU A 601 9.21 8.86 14.35
C GLU A 601 10.53 8.26 13.86
N HIS A 602 10.52 7.57 12.71
CA HIS A 602 11.68 6.91 12.07
C HIS A 602 12.48 6.05 13.05
N GLU A 603 11.78 5.44 14.00
CA GLU A 603 12.39 4.58 15.00
C GLU A 603 12.51 3.15 14.46
N HIS A 604 13.60 2.50 14.82
CA HIS A 604 13.81 1.08 14.57
C HIS A 604 14.60 0.48 15.74
N ILE A 605 14.39 -0.80 15.98
CA ILE A 605 15.04 -1.52 17.06
C ILE A 605 15.83 -2.69 16.52
N PRO A 606 16.90 -3.11 17.23
CA PRO A 606 17.62 -4.33 16.89
C PRO A 606 16.70 -5.54 16.87
N SER A 607 16.83 -6.37 15.85
CA SER A 607 16.02 -7.56 15.60
C SER A 607 16.90 -8.71 15.14
N PRO A 608 16.64 -9.97 15.53
CA PRO A 608 17.46 -11.08 15.08
C PRO A 608 17.34 -11.34 13.58
N PHE A 609 18.46 -11.31 12.89
CA PHE A 609 18.62 -11.76 11.52
C PHE A 609 19.41 -13.05 11.52
N VAL A 610 18.80 -14.14 11.10
CA VAL A 610 19.36 -15.49 11.12
C VAL A 610 19.80 -15.88 9.72
N GLU A 611 21.05 -16.32 9.55
CA GLU A 611 21.59 -16.80 8.28
C GLU A 611 22.14 -18.23 8.42
N PHE A 612 21.84 -19.08 7.45
CA PHE A 612 22.51 -20.36 7.23
C PHE A 612 23.33 -20.25 5.94
N LYS A 613 24.63 -20.57 5.98
CA LYS A 613 25.57 -20.28 4.87
C LYS A 613 26.25 -21.51 4.34
N LYS A 614 26.42 -21.55 3.00
CA LYS A 614 27.26 -22.53 2.28
C LYS A 614 28.01 -21.84 1.14
N ARG A 615 29.18 -22.38 0.75
CA ARG A 615 29.98 -21.90 -0.37
C ARG A 615 30.16 -22.98 -1.43
N GLY A 616 30.11 -22.58 -2.71
CA GLY A 616 30.29 -23.44 -3.87
C GLY A 616 29.79 -22.81 -5.16
N ALA A 617 29.90 -23.50 -6.29
CA ALA A 617 29.21 -23.13 -7.53
C ALA A 617 27.70 -23.44 -7.44
N SER A 618 27.32 -24.28 -6.51
CA SER A 618 25.93 -24.56 -6.12
C SER A 618 25.85 -24.90 -4.64
N ALA A 619 24.66 -24.70 -4.03
CA ALA A 619 24.42 -25.09 -2.66
C ALA A 619 22.96 -25.55 -2.47
N LYS A 620 22.74 -26.52 -1.58
CA LYS A 620 21.40 -26.93 -1.14
C LYS A 620 21.30 -26.72 0.36
N PHE A 621 20.15 -26.29 0.82
CA PHE A 621 19.83 -26.13 2.24
C PHE A 621 18.54 -26.89 2.54
N VAL A 622 18.51 -27.53 3.68
CA VAL A 622 17.32 -28.12 4.28
C VAL A 622 17.09 -27.43 5.60
N THR A 623 15.99 -26.73 5.73
CA THR A 623 15.66 -25.95 6.92
C THR A 623 14.30 -26.34 7.46
N VAL A 624 14.27 -26.82 8.71
CA VAL A 624 13.04 -27.08 9.45
C VAL A 624 12.62 -25.79 10.15
N VAL A 625 11.38 -25.37 9.93
CA VAL A 625 10.74 -24.23 10.60
C VAL A 625 9.61 -24.79 11.46
N TYR A 626 9.86 -24.90 12.76
CA TYR A 626 8.98 -25.60 13.72
C TYR A 626 8.38 -24.63 14.73
N PRO A 627 7.11 -24.21 14.54
CA PRO A 627 6.38 -23.44 15.52
C PRO A 627 5.84 -24.34 16.64
N SER A 628 5.78 -23.83 17.87
CA SER A 628 5.20 -24.51 19.02
C SER A 628 4.34 -23.56 19.86
N ALA A 629 3.24 -24.06 20.38
CA ALA A 629 2.39 -23.32 21.31
C ALA A 629 3.06 -23.07 22.66
N THR A 630 4.16 -23.76 22.95
CA THR A 630 4.92 -23.66 24.20
C THR A 630 6.41 -23.52 23.91
N ASN A 631 7.20 -23.33 24.98
CA ASN A 631 8.66 -23.38 24.88
C ASN A 631 9.21 -24.79 24.71
N GLU A 632 8.38 -25.82 24.72
CA GLU A 632 8.81 -27.20 24.48
C GLU A 632 8.79 -27.47 22.96
N THR A 633 9.91 -27.96 22.45
CA THR A 633 10.07 -28.36 21.06
C THR A 633 10.69 -29.76 21.03
N PRO A 634 10.34 -30.60 20.04
CA PRO A 634 11.03 -31.87 19.86
C PRO A 634 12.50 -31.66 19.56
N THR A 635 13.30 -32.68 19.82
CA THR A 635 14.69 -32.69 19.32
C THR A 635 14.66 -32.82 17.80
N LEU A 636 15.23 -31.85 17.11
CA LEU A 636 15.26 -31.77 15.64
C LEU A 636 16.70 -31.87 15.15
N GLU A 637 16.93 -32.68 14.13
CA GLU A 637 18.21 -32.78 13.45
C GLU A 637 18.02 -33.03 11.95
N VAL A 638 18.79 -32.33 11.15
CA VAL A 638 18.85 -32.48 9.69
C VAL A 638 20.19 -33.10 9.31
N LEU A 639 20.14 -34.23 8.61
CA LEU A 639 21.33 -34.95 8.14
C LEU A 639 21.28 -35.03 6.61
N GLU A 640 22.13 -34.28 5.91
CA GLU A 640 22.20 -34.31 4.44
C GLU A 640 23.07 -35.47 3.93
N CYS A 641 22.68 -36.00 2.77
CA CYS A 641 23.46 -36.95 1.98
C CYS A 641 23.48 -36.51 0.49
N ALA A 642 24.19 -37.21 -0.35
CA ALA A 642 24.36 -36.81 -1.76
C ALA A 642 23.03 -36.67 -2.52
N ASP A 643 22.09 -37.62 -2.32
CA ASP A 643 20.84 -37.70 -3.08
C ASP A 643 19.62 -37.24 -2.29
N GLY A 644 19.76 -36.87 -1.02
CA GLY A 644 18.63 -36.54 -0.17
C GLY A 644 19.07 -36.06 1.23
N PHE A 645 18.16 -36.22 2.19
CA PHE A 645 18.39 -35.89 3.59
C PHE A 645 17.53 -36.72 4.52
N SER A 646 17.93 -36.76 5.77
CA SER A 646 17.13 -37.34 6.83
C SER A 646 16.71 -36.26 7.82
N LEU A 647 15.46 -36.33 8.25
CA LEU A 647 14.96 -35.54 9.35
C LEU A 647 14.82 -36.46 10.57
N VAL A 648 15.50 -36.13 11.68
CA VAL A 648 15.36 -36.86 12.93
C VAL A 648 14.54 -36.03 13.91
N ILE A 649 13.39 -36.57 14.34
CA ILE A 649 12.46 -35.94 15.28
C ILE A 649 12.30 -36.83 16.51
N ASP A 650 12.77 -36.38 17.67
CA ASP A 650 12.77 -37.17 18.93
C ASP A 650 13.32 -38.58 18.78
N GLY A 651 14.37 -38.71 17.94
CA GLY A 651 15.04 -39.96 17.64
C GLY A 651 14.33 -40.85 16.57
N GLU A 652 13.17 -40.46 16.08
CA GLU A 652 12.59 -41.07 14.89
C GLU A 652 13.20 -40.47 13.62
N ARG A 653 13.61 -41.34 12.69
CA ARG A 653 14.25 -40.94 11.44
C ARG A 653 13.33 -41.09 10.26
N PHE A 654 13.26 -40.07 9.42
CA PHE A 654 12.51 -39.98 8.17
C PHE A 654 13.47 -39.62 7.05
N ASP A 655 13.57 -40.47 6.02
CA ASP A 655 14.46 -40.27 4.88
C ASP A 655 13.67 -39.67 3.69
N PHE A 656 14.27 -38.68 3.04
CA PHE A 656 13.70 -37.97 1.90
C PHE A 656 14.72 -37.91 0.75
N ASN A 657 14.24 -38.00 -0.48
CA ASN A 657 15.04 -37.80 -1.67
C ASN A 657 14.76 -36.39 -2.26
N TYR A 658 15.79 -35.65 -2.68
CA TYR A 658 15.63 -34.34 -3.32
C TYR A 658 14.81 -34.40 -4.63
N SER A 659 14.83 -35.54 -5.34
CA SER A 659 14.07 -35.76 -6.58
C SER A 659 12.60 -36.16 -6.37
N ASP A 660 12.19 -36.39 -5.13
CA ASP A 660 10.80 -36.79 -4.84
C ASP A 660 9.89 -35.53 -4.84
N GLU A 661 9.09 -35.37 -5.87
CA GLU A 661 8.12 -34.29 -6.00
C GLU A 661 6.94 -34.45 -5.05
N SER A 662 6.64 -35.67 -4.63
CA SER A 662 5.48 -35.99 -3.77
C SER A 662 5.81 -36.02 -2.27
N PHE A 663 7.10 -35.90 -1.91
CA PHE A 663 7.58 -36.05 -0.53
C PHE A 663 6.98 -37.25 0.21
N GLN A 664 6.98 -38.41 -0.43
CA GLN A 664 6.67 -39.67 0.24
C GLN A 664 7.82 -40.01 1.17
N CYS A 665 7.59 -39.88 2.48
CA CYS A 665 8.59 -40.25 3.47
C CYS A 665 8.51 -41.73 3.79
N GLU A 666 9.64 -42.44 3.70
CA GLU A 666 9.77 -43.75 4.27
C GLU A 666 10.26 -43.66 5.73
N LYS A 667 9.47 -44.18 6.67
CA LYS A 667 9.91 -44.32 8.02
C LYS A 667 10.93 -45.43 8.12
N VAL A 668 12.18 -45.11 8.42
CA VAL A 668 13.19 -46.15 8.66
C VAL A 668 12.90 -46.81 10.00
N GLN A 669 12.42 -48.05 9.97
CA GLN A 669 12.33 -48.86 11.18
C GLN A 669 13.76 -49.12 11.68
N LYS A 670 14.00 -48.88 12.97
CA LYS A 670 15.26 -49.20 13.66
C LYS A 670 15.56 -50.69 13.62
#